data_eefdb3c62709a098b8d95c2713f72232
#
_entry.id   eefdb3c62709a098b8d95c2713f72232
#
_cell.length_a   1.000
_cell.length_b   1.000
_cell.length_c   1.000
_cell.angle_alpha   90.00
_cell.angle_beta   90.00
_cell.angle_gamma   90.00
#
_symmetry.space_group_name_H-M   'P 1'
#
loop_
_entity.id
_entity.type
_entity.pdbx_description
1 polymer ?
#
loop_
_entity_poly.entity_id
_entity_poly.type
_entity_poly.pdbx_seq_one_letter_code
_entity_poly.pdbx_strand_id
1 'polypeptide(L)'
;MKKIFSALVTAFCTIAMLSINANAHENEHEKETDTHIYGHVIEKSTGEHLPFITVILKGTTVGVTTETTGHYLMRDVPAGTYIIEASAIGYKTVSREIKVRKGVTYEVNFVLEEDLVQLDGVIVSATRSETTRRMSPTLVNVLSMDVYNKTNSTTVAQGLVFQPGVRVENNCQNCGFQQVKINGLDGQYTQILIDSRPIFSSLAGVYGIEQLPANMVDRVEVMRGGGSALFGSSAIAGTINIITKEPVRNSAALSHTLTSIGGTPSLHNNTALNASLVSEDNKIGIAIFGQNTSKDAWDANGDGFTELSKISGQTLGFRSYIKTGLYSKLTAEYHHLQEFRRGGDNIDLPPHEAMIAEQTKHGINTGGVKFEWFSKDQKHRANTFASLQHIKRESYYGAGQDPNAYGMTTDLTWVAGAQYIYKFDNCIFMPANLTAGLEYNEDYLNDNMWGYNRQTSQTVRIASAYVQNEWKNEKWGILIGGRLDKHNLIKGAIFSPRANLRYNPTENVNFRASYSYGFRAPQAFDEDLHIDNVGGTVSMIRLADDLRVEKSQSISLSSDLYHSWGNWQGNLMIEGFFTDLDDVFALKEIGFENGVLIKERHNESGARVFGGNLEGKIAWKNVFQMQAGITAQSSKYKEARSWSDDVEATRQMFRTPNFHGYFTATYNPLKELSLNLSGTYTGKILIEHHAGMIQQSITQQTPSFWDMGCKVAYDFKIYQFCTLQLNAGVQNMFNSFQKDFDSGADRDSGYMYGPTLPRCFYLGVKLEY
;
A
#
# COMPACT_ATOMS: atom_id res chain seq x y z
N MET A 1 21.44 -1.51 21.36
CA MET A 1 20.72 -0.24 21.23
C MET A 1 21.63 1.01 21.28
N LYS A 2 22.37 1.31 22.39
CA LYS A 2 23.24 2.52 22.45
C LYS A 2 24.25 2.64 21.28
N LYS A 3 24.87 1.55 20.84
CA LYS A 3 25.85 1.56 19.73
C LYS A 3 25.19 1.80 18.36
N ILE A 4 23.98 1.26 18.15
CA ILE A 4 23.22 1.45 16.89
C ILE A 4 22.67 2.88 16.81
N PHE A 5 22.13 3.40 17.93
CA PHE A 5 21.66 4.78 18.01
C PHE A 5 22.81 5.77 17.78
N SER A 6 23.97 5.54 18.40
CA SER A 6 25.16 6.36 18.19
C SER A 6 25.64 6.30 16.73
N ALA A 7 25.62 5.12 16.09
CA ALA A 7 25.99 4.97 14.69
C ALA A 7 25.01 5.68 13.74
N LEU A 8 23.70 5.62 14.03
CA LEU A 8 22.67 6.31 13.26
C LEU A 8 22.78 7.83 13.38
N VAL A 9 22.99 8.34 14.60
CA VAL A 9 23.21 9.79 14.83
C VAL A 9 24.49 10.25 14.14
N THR A 10 25.57 9.46 14.22
CA THR A 10 26.84 9.78 13.54
C THR A 10 26.66 9.76 12.02
N ALA A 11 25.95 8.77 11.46
CA ALA A 11 25.63 8.70 10.03
C ALA A 11 24.76 9.89 9.59
N PHE A 12 23.77 10.27 10.39
CA PHE A 12 22.94 11.45 10.12
C PHE A 12 23.76 12.74 10.11
N CYS A 13 24.60 12.95 11.12
CA CYS A 13 25.51 14.11 11.18
C CYS A 13 26.52 14.11 10.02
N THR A 14 27.03 12.94 9.62
CA THR A 14 27.97 12.81 8.51
C THR A 14 27.31 13.12 7.17
N ILE A 15 26.07 12.64 6.95
CA ILE A 15 25.29 12.94 5.72
C ILE A 15 24.95 14.43 5.66
N ALA A 16 24.56 15.03 6.78
CA ALA A 16 24.31 16.48 6.87
C ALA A 16 25.57 17.30 6.62
N MET A 17 26.75 16.84 7.12
CA MET A 17 28.04 17.50 6.86
C MET A 17 28.53 17.32 5.42
N LEU A 18 28.26 16.16 4.79
CA LEU A 18 28.60 15.93 3.38
C LEU A 18 27.79 16.82 2.45
N SER A 19 26.51 17.06 2.76
CA SER A 19 25.67 17.99 1.98
C SER A 19 26.10 19.45 2.13
N ILE A 20 26.67 19.84 3.27
CA ILE A 20 27.23 21.20 3.47
C ILE A 20 28.53 21.38 2.67
N ASN A 21 29.36 20.34 2.55
CA ASN A 21 30.62 20.41 1.80
C ASN A 21 30.43 20.28 0.27
N ALA A 22 29.33 19.70 -0.20
CA ALA A 22 29.01 19.62 -1.63
C ALA A 22 28.70 20.99 -2.26
N ASN A 23 28.34 21.97 -1.44
CA ASN A 23 28.11 23.35 -1.88
C ASN A 23 29.37 24.25 -1.87
N ALA A 24 30.56 23.70 -1.60
CA ALA A 24 31.79 24.50 -1.36
C ALA A 24 32.91 24.25 -2.38
N HIS A 25 32.64 23.77 -3.58
CA HIS A 25 33.64 23.68 -4.63
C HIS A 25 33.14 24.32 -5.94
N GLU A 26 33.24 25.64 -6.00
CA GLU A 26 33.40 26.38 -7.26
C GLU A 26 34.81 26.10 -7.80
N ASN A 27 34.91 25.28 -8.82
CA ASN A 27 36.02 25.28 -9.73
C ASN A 27 35.54 25.79 -11.09
N GLU A 28 35.90 27.05 -11.36
CA GLU A 28 35.79 27.68 -12.67
C GLU A 28 36.59 26.86 -13.69
N HIS A 29 35.89 26.10 -14.50
CA HIS A 29 36.26 25.84 -15.87
C HIS A 29 35.02 26.14 -16.70
N GLU A 30 34.97 27.34 -17.29
CA GLU A 30 34.06 27.72 -18.36
C GLU A 30 34.22 26.75 -19.53
N LYS A 31 33.44 25.65 -19.52
CA LYS A 31 32.99 25.01 -20.76
C LYS A 31 31.82 25.84 -21.23
N GLU A 32 31.90 26.38 -22.46
CA GLU A 32 30.75 26.99 -23.15
C GLU A 32 29.55 26.07 -22.97
N THR A 33 28.67 26.44 -22.03
CA THR A 33 27.49 25.66 -21.71
C THR A 33 26.42 26.14 -22.65
N ASP A 34 25.91 25.20 -23.41
CA ASP A 34 25.17 25.53 -24.60
C ASP A 34 23.76 26.03 -24.33
N THR A 35 23.10 25.70 -23.24
CA THR A 35 21.70 26.10 -23.03
C THR A 35 21.21 25.83 -21.63
N HIS A 36 20.69 26.82 -20.95
CA HIS A 36 20.09 26.68 -19.62
C HIS A 36 18.62 27.09 -19.61
N ILE A 37 17.84 26.50 -18.73
CA ILE A 37 16.50 26.97 -18.38
C ILE A 37 16.52 27.26 -16.88
N TYR A 38 16.24 28.49 -16.50
CA TYR A 38 16.13 28.87 -15.09
C TYR A 38 14.80 29.60 -14.85
N GLY A 39 14.45 29.77 -13.59
CA GLY A 39 13.25 30.47 -13.20
C GLY A 39 12.93 30.29 -11.74
N HIS A 40 11.74 30.74 -11.37
CA HIS A 40 11.18 30.55 -10.05
C HIS A 40 9.75 30.04 -10.10
N VAL A 41 9.32 29.44 -9.01
CA VAL A 41 7.94 28.98 -8.84
C VAL A 41 7.34 29.72 -7.67
N ILE A 42 6.18 30.35 -7.88
CA ILE A 42 5.46 31.07 -6.83
C ILE A 42 4.05 30.53 -6.64
N GLU A 43 3.52 30.72 -5.44
CA GLU A 43 2.13 30.45 -5.13
C GLU A 43 1.23 31.58 -5.62
N LYS A 44 0.13 31.23 -6.29
CA LYS A 44 -0.81 32.19 -6.89
C LYS A 44 -1.51 33.09 -5.84
N SER A 45 -1.81 32.54 -4.67
CA SER A 45 -2.60 33.20 -3.64
C SER A 45 -1.79 34.19 -2.80
N THR A 46 -0.53 33.87 -2.52
CA THR A 46 0.35 34.62 -1.62
C THR A 46 1.44 35.40 -2.35
N GLY A 47 1.83 34.92 -3.55
CA GLY A 47 3.02 35.39 -4.25
C GLY A 47 4.34 34.91 -3.63
N GLU A 48 4.28 34.07 -2.58
CA GLU A 48 5.46 33.49 -1.95
C GLU A 48 6.15 32.49 -2.89
N HIS A 49 7.47 32.46 -2.87
CA HIS A 49 8.26 31.49 -3.61
C HIS A 49 8.09 30.08 -3.03
N LEU A 50 7.86 29.11 -3.90
CA LEU A 50 7.60 27.73 -3.53
C LEU A 50 8.87 26.89 -3.63
N PRO A 51 9.43 26.43 -2.49
CA PRO A 51 10.55 25.52 -2.49
C PRO A 51 10.09 24.10 -2.88
N PHE A 52 11.02 23.30 -3.38
CA PHE A 52 10.88 21.85 -3.60
C PHE A 52 9.81 21.45 -4.61
N ILE A 53 9.50 22.34 -5.56
CA ILE A 53 8.63 22.03 -6.70
C ILE A 53 9.44 21.31 -7.77
N THR A 54 8.96 20.18 -8.24
CA THR A 54 9.58 19.43 -9.34
C THR A 54 9.28 20.11 -10.65
N VAL A 55 10.33 20.46 -11.41
CA VAL A 55 10.25 21.04 -12.76
C VAL A 55 10.93 20.07 -13.73
N ILE A 56 10.19 19.56 -14.72
CA ILE A 56 10.67 18.54 -15.66
C ILE A 56 10.43 18.96 -17.11
N LEU A 57 11.26 18.44 -18.01
CA LEU A 57 10.96 18.41 -19.44
C LEU A 57 10.25 17.08 -19.77
N LYS A 58 8.97 17.15 -20.03
CA LYS A 58 8.10 15.97 -20.22
C LYS A 58 8.60 15.06 -21.34
N GLY A 59 8.60 13.75 -21.10
CA GLY A 59 9.12 12.76 -22.07
C GLY A 59 10.65 12.72 -22.16
N THR A 60 11.35 13.30 -21.18
CA THR A 60 12.79 13.22 -21.02
C THR A 60 13.14 12.85 -19.59
N THR A 61 14.42 12.62 -19.32
CA THR A 61 14.92 12.44 -17.95
C THR A 61 15.38 13.77 -17.32
N VAL A 62 15.28 14.89 -18.02
CA VAL A 62 15.71 16.20 -17.52
C VAL A 62 14.68 16.74 -16.55
N GLY A 63 15.08 17.04 -15.35
CA GLY A 63 14.24 17.65 -14.33
C GLY A 63 15.09 18.06 -13.14
N VAL A 64 14.62 19.06 -12.43
CA VAL A 64 15.21 19.64 -11.23
C VAL A 64 14.11 19.92 -10.21
N THR A 65 14.49 20.20 -8.99
CA THR A 65 13.58 20.66 -7.95
C THR A 65 13.94 22.08 -7.58
N THR A 66 12.97 22.96 -7.32
CA THR A 66 13.26 24.30 -6.84
C THR A 66 13.99 24.23 -5.49
N GLU A 67 14.97 25.10 -5.32
CA GLU A 67 15.72 25.25 -4.08
C GLU A 67 14.83 25.84 -2.97
N THR A 68 15.38 26.00 -1.77
CA THR A 68 14.70 26.63 -0.61
C THR A 68 14.21 28.05 -0.90
N THR A 69 14.81 28.71 -1.87
CA THR A 69 14.44 30.05 -2.37
C THR A 69 13.34 30.03 -3.42
N GLY A 70 12.85 28.82 -3.82
CA GLY A 70 11.87 28.66 -4.88
C GLY A 70 12.39 28.84 -6.30
N HIS A 71 13.71 28.98 -6.47
CA HIS A 71 14.36 29.10 -7.78
C HIS A 71 14.84 27.74 -8.29
N TYR A 72 15.01 27.61 -9.60
CA TYR A 72 15.56 26.41 -10.23
C TYR A 72 16.46 26.74 -11.42
N LEU A 73 17.37 25.82 -11.72
CA LEU A 73 18.27 25.89 -12.86
C LEU A 73 18.43 24.49 -13.49
N MET A 74 18.00 24.36 -14.75
CA MET A 74 18.30 23.20 -15.59
C MET A 74 19.49 23.54 -16.47
N ARG A 75 20.59 22.81 -16.31
CA ARG A 75 21.83 23.00 -17.08
C ARG A 75 21.87 22.07 -18.28
N ASP A 76 22.56 22.48 -19.31
CA ASP A 76 22.90 21.67 -20.50
C ASP A 76 21.67 21.03 -21.20
N VAL A 77 20.59 21.82 -21.35
CA VAL A 77 19.38 21.35 -22.00
C VAL A 77 19.59 21.29 -23.52
N PRO A 78 19.42 20.11 -24.15
CA PRO A 78 19.59 20.00 -25.60
C PRO A 78 18.58 20.83 -26.38
N ALA A 79 18.98 21.33 -27.54
CA ALA A 79 18.07 22.03 -28.43
C ALA A 79 16.90 21.14 -28.88
N GLY A 80 15.67 21.66 -28.81
CA GLY A 80 14.45 20.91 -29.12
C GLY A 80 13.20 21.67 -28.73
N THR A 81 12.04 21.10 -29.02
CA THR A 81 10.75 21.57 -28.50
C THR A 81 10.30 20.65 -27.40
N TYR A 82 10.02 21.19 -26.22
CA TYR A 82 9.67 20.45 -25.03
C TYR A 82 8.41 21.01 -24.37
N ILE A 83 7.72 20.18 -23.62
CA ILE A 83 6.74 20.62 -22.63
C ILE A 83 7.47 20.66 -21.29
N ILE A 84 7.68 21.87 -20.75
CA ILE A 84 8.20 22.05 -19.39
C ILE A 84 7.03 22.07 -18.40
N GLU A 85 7.12 21.29 -17.36
CA GLU A 85 6.04 21.07 -16.40
C GLU A 85 6.54 21.27 -14.97
N ALA A 86 5.79 22.07 -14.19
CA ALA A 86 6.01 22.26 -12.76
C ALA A 86 4.91 21.57 -11.98
N SER A 87 5.26 20.72 -11.01
CA SER A 87 4.32 19.93 -10.22
C SER A 87 4.81 19.69 -8.80
N ALA A 88 3.87 19.65 -7.86
CA ALA A 88 4.09 19.19 -6.48
C ALA A 88 2.77 18.69 -5.88
N ILE A 89 2.86 17.85 -4.84
CA ILE A 89 1.69 17.43 -4.06
C ILE A 89 1.07 18.67 -3.41
N GLY A 90 -0.24 18.82 -3.54
CA GLY A 90 -0.98 19.96 -3.02
C GLY A 90 -1.08 21.17 -3.96
N TYR A 91 -0.54 21.06 -5.18
CA TYR A 91 -0.62 22.09 -6.21
C TYR A 91 -1.10 21.54 -7.55
N LYS A 92 -1.81 22.36 -8.31
CA LYS A 92 -2.18 22.04 -9.70
C LYS A 92 -0.94 22.04 -10.58
N THR A 93 -0.76 21.02 -11.36
CA THR A 93 0.33 20.92 -12.33
C THR A 93 0.18 21.98 -13.44
N VAL A 94 1.25 22.70 -13.72
CA VAL A 94 1.30 23.71 -14.79
C VAL A 94 2.32 23.30 -15.84
N SER A 95 1.88 23.24 -17.10
CA SER A 95 2.73 22.86 -18.25
C SER A 95 2.77 23.99 -19.27
N ARG A 96 3.94 24.18 -19.92
CA ARG A 96 4.16 25.15 -21.00
C ARG A 96 5.01 24.53 -22.11
N GLU A 97 4.74 24.88 -23.36
CA GLU A 97 5.63 24.54 -24.46
C GLU A 97 6.81 25.52 -24.51
N ILE A 98 8.02 25.01 -24.69
CA ILE A 98 9.24 25.80 -24.86
C ILE A 98 10.06 25.26 -26.02
N LYS A 99 10.53 26.19 -26.90
CA LYS A 99 11.44 25.87 -27.98
C LYS A 99 12.85 26.33 -27.62
N VAL A 100 13.69 25.36 -27.30
CA VAL A 100 15.06 25.55 -26.84
C VAL A 100 15.99 25.58 -28.03
N ARG A 101 16.85 26.62 -28.14
CA ARG A 101 17.89 26.76 -29.14
C ARG A 101 19.26 26.67 -28.47
N LYS A 102 20.23 26.11 -29.19
CA LYS A 102 21.62 25.99 -28.73
C LYS A 102 22.22 27.35 -28.36
N GLY A 103 22.92 27.48 -27.25
CA GLY A 103 23.61 28.69 -26.82
C GLY A 103 22.67 29.78 -26.28
N VAL A 104 21.42 29.46 -25.92
CA VAL A 104 20.46 30.42 -25.38
C VAL A 104 19.97 29.98 -24.02
N THR A 105 20.04 30.89 -23.06
CA THR A 105 19.47 30.71 -21.73
C THR A 105 18.04 31.24 -21.66
N TYR A 106 17.12 30.46 -21.12
CA TYR A 106 15.69 30.80 -21.04
C TYR A 106 15.25 31.03 -19.62
N GLU A 107 14.47 32.06 -19.37
CA GLU A 107 13.76 32.22 -18.10
C GLU A 107 12.33 31.73 -18.26
N VAL A 108 11.92 30.77 -17.38
CA VAL A 108 10.58 30.21 -17.35
C VAL A 108 10.08 30.21 -15.92
N ASN A 109 9.15 31.08 -15.60
CA ASN A 109 8.58 31.22 -14.26
C ASN A 109 7.21 30.54 -14.21
N PHE A 110 6.89 29.89 -13.08
CA PHE A 110 5.62 29.21 -12.86
C PHE A 110 4.85 29.87 -11.71
N VAL A 111 3.53 29.93 -11.88
CA VAL A 111 2.58 30.33 -10.85
C VAL A 111 1.70 29.11 -10.58
N LEU A 112 1.82 28.51 -9.41
CA LEU A 112 1.03 27.33 -9.02
C LEU A 112 -0.17 27.77 -8.17
N GLU A 113 -1.27 27.08 -8.37
CA GLU A 113 -2.48 27.20 -7.58
C GLU A 113 -2.61 25.98 -6.68
N GLU A 114 -2.97 26.18 -5.41
CA GLU A 114 -3.19 25.09 -4.46
C GLU A 114 -4.27 24.13 -4.97
N ASP A 115 -4.00 22.83 -4.85
CA ASP A 115 -4.93 21.72 -5.10
C ASP A 115 -5.06 20.86 -3.85
N LEU A 116 -5.69 21.40 -2.82
CA LEU A 116 -5.82 20.80 -1.50
C LEU A 116 -6.71 19.55 -1.50
N VAL A 117 -7.55 19.41 -2.52
CA VAL A 117 -8.44 18.24 -2.69
C VAL A 117 -7.90 17.22 -3.68
N GLN A 118 -6.68 17.43 -4.21
CA GLN A 118 -5.94 16.53 -5.09
C GLN A 118 -6.68 16.18 -6.41
N LEU A 119 -7.23 17.18 -7.07
CA LEU A 119 -7.91 17.03 -8.36
C LEU A 119 -6.97 16.52 -9.46
N ASP A 120 -5.76 17.08 -9.54
CA ASP A 120 -4.76 16.81 -10.57
C ASP A 120 -3.59 15.94 -10.05
N GLY A 121 -3.79 15.21 -8.94
CA GLY A 121 -2.79 14.26 -8.42
C GLY A 121 -2.40 13.21 -9.46
N VAL A 122 -1.09 12.98 -9.63
CA VAL A 122 -0.55 11.98 -10.57
C VAL A 122 -0.75 10.57 -10.02
N ILE A 123 -1.26 9.68 -10.87
CA ILE A 123 -1.46 8.25 -10.57
C ILE A 123 -0.87 7.38 -11.69
N VAL A 124 -0.54 6.12 -11.37
CA VAL A 124 -0.01 5.14 -12.33
C VAL A 124 -0.83 3.85 -12.41
N SER A 125 -1.61 3.53 -11.37
CA SER A 125 -2.31 2.24 -11.25
C SER A 125 -3.42 2.03 -12.27
N ALA A 126 -4.03 3.10 -12.78
CA ALA A 126 -5.16 3.00 -13.71
C ALA A 126 -4.80 2.40 -15.07
N THR A 127 -3.61 2.73 -15.59
CA THR A 127 -3.20 2.40 -16.98
C THR A 127 -1.76 1.87 -17.07
N ARG A 128 -1.06 1.67 -15.93
CA ARG A 128 0.40 1.40 -15.85
C ARG A 128 1.24 2.51 -16.52
N SER A 129 0.70 3.71 -16.58
CA SER A 129 1.39 4.91 -17.05
C SER A 129 0.89 6.12 -16.28
N GLU A 130 1.73 7.13 -16.17
CA GLU A 130 1.38 8.36 -15.48
C GLU A 130 0.18 9.05 -16.14
N THR A 131 -0.81 9.37 -15.33
CA THR A 131 -1.99 10.16 -15.71
C THR A 131 -2.45 10.95 -14.50
N THR A 132 -3.26 11.98 -14.67
CA THR A 132 -3.89 12.65 -13.53
C THR A 132 -5.15 11.92 -13.11
N ARG A 133 -5.54 12.03 -11.83
CA ARG A 133 -6.77 11.44 -11.30
C ARG A 133 -7.99 11.87 -12.14
N ARG A 134 -8.06 13.14 -12.52
CA ARG A 134 -9.12 13.70 -13.35
C ARG A 134 -9.22 13.05 -14.74
N MET A 135 -8.07 12.75 -15.35
CA MET A 135 -8.00 12.18 -16.71
C MET A 135 -8.03 10.65 -16.71
N SER A 136 -7.99 10.02 -15.55
CA SER A 136 -8.03 8.57 -15.41
C SER A 136 -9.39 8.00 -15.80
N PRO A 137 -9.45 6.94 -16.64
CA PRO A 137 -10.68 6.26 -16.98
C PRO A 137 -11.19 5.33 -15.87
N THR A 138 -10.37 5.06 -14.86
CA THR A 138 -10.69 4.24 -13.69
C THR A 138 -10.55 5.09 -12.43
N LEU A 139 -11.45 4.90 -11.46
CA LEU A 139 -11.34 5.55 -10.16
C LEU A 139 -10.14 4.97 -9.38
N VAL A 140 -9.20 5.83 -9.04
CA VAL A 140 -8.07 5.51 -8.17
C VAL A 140 -8.04 6.53 -7.03
N ASN A 141 -8.07 6.03 -5.81
CA ASN A 141 -7.87 6.86 -4.63
C ASN A 141 -6.40 6.90 -4.27
N VAL A 142 -5.93 8.09 -3.89
CA VAL A 142 -4.56 8.33 -3.46
C VAL A 142 -4.53 8.61 -1.97
N LEU A 143 -3.75 7.83 -1.26
CA LEU A 143 -3.44 8.03 0.15
C LEU A 143 -2.02 8.59 0.25
N SER A 144 -1.91 9.86 0.58
CA SER A 144 -0.63 10.56 0.72
C SER A 144 0.02 10.26 2.08
N MET A 145 1.33 10.44 2.16
CA MET A 145 2.06 10.32 3.43
C MET A 145 1.64 11.33 4.50
N ASP A 146 0.97 12.40 4.09
CA ASP A 146 0.39 13.37 5.01
C ASP A 146 -0.66 12.73 5.94
N VAL A 147 -1.51 11.84 5.41
CA VAL A 147 -2.48 11.09 6.23
C VAL A 147 -1.77 10.19 7.24
N TYR A 148 -0.70 9.48 6.85
CA TYR A 148 0.09 8.65 7.76
C TYR A 148 0.71 9.47 8.89
N ASN A 149 1.25 10.62 8.56
CA ASN A 149 1.82 11.55 9.56
C ASN A 149 0.74 12.07 10.52
N LYS A 150 -0.42 12.50 10.01
CA LYS A 150 -1.53 13.05 10.80
C LYS A 150 -2.17 12.03 11.74
N THR A 151 -2.22 10.75 11.33
CA THR A 151 -2.83 9.66 12.10
C THR A 151 -1.84 8.85 12.94
N ASN A 152 -0.55 9.20 12.91
CA ASN A 152 0.53 8.45 13.55
C ASN A 152 0.61 6.98 13.08
N SER A 153 0.33 6.74 11.79
CA SER A 153 0.41 5.41 11.18
C SER A 153 1.86 5.08 10.80
N THR A 154 2.41 4.02 11.36
CA THR A 154 3.81 3.60 11.17
C THR A 154 4.00 2.53 10.11
N THR A 155 2.92 1.83 9.74
CA THR A 155 2.89 0.81 8.69
C THR A 155 1.90 1.17 7.58
N VAL A 156 2.05 0.56 6.41
CA VAL A 156 1.12 0.79 5.28
C VAL A 156 -0.31 0.39 5.67
N ALA A 157 -0.49 -0.73 6.37
CA ALA A 157 -1.80 -1.22 6.80
C ALA A 157 -2.58 -0.19 7.63
N GLN A 158 -1.92 0.45 8.60
CA GLN A 158 -2.58 1.40 9.50
C GLN A 158 -3.16 2.63 8.79
N GLY A 159 -2.54 3.11 7.71
CA GLY A 159 -3.06 4.25 6.96
C GLY A 159 -4.22 3.89 6.01
N LEU A 160 -4.30 2.64 5.56
CA LEU A 160 -5.29 2.19 4.59
C LEU A 160 -6.73 2.28 5.09
N VAL A 161 -6.98 2.25 6.39
CA VAL A 161 -8.32 2.40 6.99
C VAL A 161 -8.95 3.76 6.71
N PHE A 162 -8.16 4.77 6.32
CA PHE A 162 -8.62 6.10 5.95
C PHE A 162 -8.92 6.23 4.44
N GLN A 163 -9.46 5.16 3.85
CA GLN A 163 -9.92 5.12 2.46
C GLN A 163 -11.33 4.53 2.38
N PRO A 164 -12.23 5.08 1.53
CA PRO A 164 -13.57 4.53 1.37
C PRO A 164 -13.50 3.12 0.79
N GLY A 165 -14.35 2.23 1.27
CA GLY A 165 -14.39 0.83 0.82
C GLY A 165 -13.26 -0.04 1.32
N VAL A 166 -12.30 0.50 2.10
CA VAL A 166 -11.15 -0.26 2.63
C VAL A 166 -11.28 -0.45 4.13
N ARG A 167 -10.96 -1.65 4.58
CA ARG A 167 -10.93 -2.02 5.98
C ARG A 167 -9.73 -2.92 6.26
N VAL A 168 -9.08 -2.70 7.37
CA VAL A 168 -8.03 -3.58 7.90
C VAL A 168 -8.56 -4.26 9.14
N GLU A 169 -8.43 -5.56 9.19
CA GLU A 169 -8.95 -6.41 10.25
C GLU A 169 -7.85 -7.32 10.80
N ASN A 170 -7.80 -7.46 12.11
CA ASN A 170 -6.98 -8.46 12.78
C ASN A 170 -7.78 -9.74 13.00
N ASN A 171 -7.27 -10.87 12.53
CA ASN A 171 -7.99 -12.15 12.52
C ASN A 171 -7.43 -13.16 13.50
N CYS A 172 -6.34 -12.85 14.22
CA CYS A 172 -5.70 -13.78 15.14
C CYS A 172 -5.11 -13.06 16.33
N GLN A 173 -5.42 -13.51 17.54
CA GLN A 173 -4.89 -12.96 18.78
C GLN A 173 -3.38 -13.26 18.93
N ASN A 174 -2.98 -14.47 18.59
CA ASN A 174 -1.61 -14.93 18.86
C ASN A 174 -0.57 -14.37 17.87
N CYS A 175 -0.87 -14.38 16.57
CA CYS A 175 0.07 -13.90 15.54
C CYS A 175 -0.17 -12.45 15.13
N GLY A 176 -1.36 -11.89 15.39
CA GLY A 176 -1.73 -10.54 15.00
C GLY A 176 -1.83 -10.35 13.49
N PHE A 177 -2.30 -11.38 12.79
CA PHE A 177 -2.47 -11.34 11.34
C PHE A 177 -3.52 -10.32 10.90
N GLN A 178 -3.14 -9.43 9.97
CA GLN A 178 -4.03 -8.39 9.43
C GLN A 178 -4.38 -8.64 7.98
N GLN A 179 -5.65 -8.53 7.65
CA GLN A 179 -6.16 -8.57 6.28
C GLN A 179 -6.67 -7.21 5.83
N VAL A 180 -6.42 -6.86 4.56
CA VAL A 180 -7.00 -5.68 3.93
C VAL A 180 -8.17 -6.09 3.05
N LYS A 181 -9.37 -5.75 3.48
CA LYS A 181 -10.62 -6.01 2.75
C LYS A 181 -11.00 -4.79 1.91
N ILE A 182 -11.41 -5.02 0.66
CA ILE A 182 -11.89 -3.96 -0.24
C ILE A 182 -13.33 -4.27 -0.66
N ASN A 183 -14.22 -3.28 -0.47
CA ASN A 183 -15.63 -3.38 -0.84
C ASN A 183 -16.30 -4.69 -0.35
N GLY A 184 -15.98 -5.11 0.88
CA GLY A 184 -16.56 -6.28 1.53
C GLY A 184 -16.07 -7.65 1.03
N LEU A 185 -15.01 -7.68 0.23
CA LEU A 185 -14.31 -8.89 -0.15
C LEU A 185 -13.04 -9.06 0.68
N ASP A 186 -12.69 -10.31 0.98
CA ASP A 186 -11.55 -10.67 1.82
C ASP A 186 -10.19 -10.30 1.20
N GLY A 187 -9.16 -10.23 2.05
CA GLY A 187 -7.81 -9.84 1.66
C GLY A 187 -7.19 -10.70 0.56
N GLN A 188 -7.55 -11.96 0.48
CA GLN A 188 -7.13 -12.90 -0.58
C GLN A 188 -7.56 -12.47 -2.00
N TYR A 189 -8.54 -11.57 -2.11
CA TYR A 189 -9.00 -10.99 -3.37
C TYR A 189 -8.38 -9.63 -3.69
N THR A 190 -7.46 -9.16 -2.86
CA THR A 190 -6.77 -7.89 -3.00
C THR A 190 -5.33 -8.10 -3.44
N GLN A 191 -4.96 -7.55 -4.61
CA GLN A 191 -3.60 -7.59 -5.12
C GLN A 191 -2.78 -6.44 -4.55
N ILE A 192 -1.67 -6.76 -3.87
CA ILE A 192 -0.71 -5.78 -3.38
C ILE A 192 0.45 -5.67 -4.36
N LEU A 193 0.84 -4.45 -4.70
CA LEU A 193 1.92 -4.13 -5.63
C LEU A 193 2.91 -3.16 -5.00
N ILE A 194 4.19 -3.29 -5.38
CA ILE A 194 5.21 -2.27 -5.16
C ILE A 194 5.63 -1.72 -6.52
N ASP A 195 5.45 -0.41 -6.74
CA ASP A 195 5.74 0.27 -8.01
C ASP A 195 5.15 -0.46 -9.23
N SER A 196 3.87 -0.86 -9.11
CA SER A 196 3.10 -1.59 -10.14
C SER A 196 3.60 -3.01 -10.45
N ARG A 197 4.41 -3.63 -9.58
CA ARG A 197 4.95 -4.98 -9.74
C ARG A 197 4.34 -5.93 -8.72
N PRO A 198 3.77 -7.07 -9.15
CA PRO A 198 3.19 -8.08 -8.25
C PRO A 198 4.31 -8.95 -7.66
N ILE A 199 5.01 -8.42 -6.68
CA ILE A 199 6.15 -9.11 -6.04
C ILE A 199 5.75 -9.86 -4.76
N PHE A 200 4.53 -9.64 -4.27
CA PHE A 200 4.05 -10.36 -3.10
C PHE A 200 3.70 -11.80 -3.48
N SER A 201 4.43 -12.73 -2.89
CA SER A 201 4.18 -14.17 -2.97
C SER A 201 2.97 -14.58 -2.17
N SER A 202 2.63 -15.86 -2.26
CA SER A 202 1.66 -16.50 -1.38
C SER A 202 2.01 -16.35 0.09
N LEU A 203 3.29 -16.48 0.44
CA LEU A 203 3.79 -16.36 1.81
C LEU A 203 3.82 -14.91 2.31
N ALA A 204 4.16 -13.95 1.44
CA ALA A 204 4.20 -12.53 1.79
C ALA A 204 2.82 -11.88 1.85
N GLY A 205 1.79 -12.49 1.26
CA GLY A 205 0.45 -11.92 1.16
C GLY A 205 -0.23 -11.68 2.49
N VAL A 206 0.13 -12.44 3.52
CA VAL A 206 -0.49 -12.38 4.84
C VAL A 206 0.13 -11.26 5.70
N TYR A 207 1.41 -11.35 6.00
CA TYR A 207 2.06 -10.37 6.89
C TYR A 207 2.68 -9.18 6.14
N GLY A 208 2.86 -9.30 4.83
CA GLY A 208 3.69 -8.39 4.05
C GLY A 208 3.28 -6.92 4.12
N ILE A 209 2.00 -6.62 4.20
CA ILE A 209 1.54 -5.23 4.24
C ILE A 209 1.83 -4.54 5.58
N GLU A 210 1.88 -5.29 6.68
CA GLU A 210 2.28 -4.77 7.99
C GLU A 210 3.78 -4.58 8.10
N GLN A 211 4.54 -5.40 7.39
CA GLN A 211 5.99 -5.40 7.39
C GLN A 211 6.57 -4.23 6.57
N LEU A 212 5.76 -3.61 5.70
CA LEU A 212 6.18 -2.46 4.91
C LEU A 212 6.13 -1.18 5.75
N PRO A 213 7.29 -0.55 5.99
CA PRO A 213 7.36 0.67 6.75
C PRO A 213 6.79 1.86 5.96
N ALA A 214 5.96 2.67 6.61
CA ALA A 214 5.36 3.84 5.97
C ALA A 214 6.41 4.83 5.45
N ASN A 215 7.59 4.89 6.06
CA ASN A 215 8.64 5.85 5.70
C ASN A 215 9.29 5.60 4.33
N MET A 216 9.18 4.40 3.75
CA MET A 216 9.65 4.13 2.37
C MET A 216 8.67 4.60 1.28
N VAL A 217 7.44 4.90 1.68
CA VAL A 217 6.32 5.16 0.76
C VAL A 217 6.23 6.64 0.41
N ASP A 218 5.99 6.95 -0.87
CA ASP A 218 5.60 8.28 -1.35
C ASP A 218 4.07 8.44 -1.26
N ARG A 219 3.33 7.47 -1.78
CA ARG A 219 1.87 7.40 -1.71
C ARG A 219 1.40 5.96 -1.91
N VAL A 220 0.16 5.70 -1.52
CA VAL A 220 -0.52 4.45 -1.83
C VAL A 220 -1.69 4.74 -2.75
N GLU A 221 -1.76 4.04 -3.88
CA GLU A 221 -2.85 4.13 -4.84
C GLU A 221 -3.77 2.93 -4.67
N VAL A 222 -5.04 3.17 -4.37
CA VAL A 222 -6.07 2.14 -4.20
C VAL A 222 -7.03 2.20 -5.38
N MET A 223 -6.99 1.15 -6.21
CA MET A 223 -7.93 0.93 -7.30
C MET A 223 -8.92 -0.14 -6.85
N ARG A 224 -10.19 0.22 -6.74
CA ARG A 224 -11.28 -0.70 -6.38
C ARG A 224 -11.91 -1.34 -7.60
N GLY A 225 -12.46 -2.54 -7.42
CA GLY A 225 -12.96 -3.36 -8.51
C GLY A 225 -11.86 -4.13 -9.24
N GLY A 226 -12.20 -5.00 -10.15
CA GLY A 226 -11.27 -5.95 -10.76
C GLY A 226 -10.10 -5.30 -11.49
N GLY A 227 -8.90 -5.63 -11.07
CA GLY A 227 -7.63 -5.20 -11.66
C GLY A 227 -6.90 -6.27 -12.48
N SER A 228 -7.48 -7.47 -12.59
CA SER A 228 -6.79 -8.64 -13.18
C SER A 228 -6.36 -8.43 -14.64
N ALA A 229 -7.09 -7.63 -15.39
CA ALA A 229 -6.70 -7.28 -16.77
C ALA A 229 -5.38 -6.50 -16.88
N LEU A 230 -4.87 -5.95 -15.78
CA LEU A 230 -3.55 -5.31 -15.71
C LEU A 230 -2.55 -6.11 -14.89
N PHE A 231 -2.99 -6.59 -13.72
CA PHE A 231 -2.10 -7.06 -12.67
C PHE A 231 -2.19 -8.57 -12.44
N GLY A 232 -3.08 -9.28 -13.16
CA GLY A 232 -3.19 -10.73 -13.13
C GLY A 232 -4.04 -11.27 -11.99
N SER A 233 -3.66 -12.45 -11.50
CA SER A 233 -4.38 -13.19 -10.45
C SER A 233 -4.56 -12.39 -9.16
N SER A 234 -5.63 -12.67 -8.42
CA SER A 234 -5.96 -12.09 -7.11
C SER A 234 -6.40 -10.61 -7.11
N ALA A 235 -6.38 -9.91 -8.24
CA ALA A 235 -6.89 -8.53 -8.33
C ALA A 235 -8.41 -8.51 -8.58
N ILE A 236 -9.19 -9.19 -7.73
CA ILE A 236 -10.66 -9.32 -7.83
C ILE A 236 -11.35 -8.14 -7.12
N ALA A 237 -11.05 -7.93 -5.85
CA ALA A 237 -11.61 -6.85 -5.04
C ALA A 237 -11.01 -5.50 -5.42
N GLY A 238 -9.73 -5.51 -5.75
CA GLY A 238 -8.98 -4.33 -6.13
C GLY A 238 -7.48 -4.54 -6.09
N THR A 239 -6.79 -3.41 -6.23
CA THR A 239 -5.33 -3.36 -6.21
C THR A 239 -4.87 -2.26 -5.28
N ILE A 240 -3.90 -2.57 -4.42
CA ILE A 240 -3.18 -1.61 -3.58
C ILE A 240 -1.78 -1.48 -4.14
N ASN A 241 -1.46 -0.35 -4.74
CA ASN A 241 -0.16 -0.11 -5.33
C ASN A 241 0.62 0.88 -4.46
N ILE A 242 1.70 0.40 -3.88
CA ILE A 242 2.58 1.15 -2.99
C ILE A 242 3.66 1.79 -3.87
N ILE A 243 3.62 3.11 -3.99
CA ILE A 243 4.61 3.87 -4.73
C ILE A 243 5.70 4.30 -3.77
N THR A 244 6.93 3.87 -4.05
CA THR A 244 8.07 4.16 -3.19
C THR A 244 8.69 5.52 -3.49
N LYS A 245 9.31 6.14 -2.48
CA LYS A 245 9.96 7.45 -2.61
C LYS A 245 11.09 7.41 -3.62
N GLU A 246 11.12 8.38 -4.50
CA GLU A 246 12.25 8.62 -5.41
C GLU A 246 13.14 9.74 -4.86
N PRO A 247 14.48 9.61 -4.91
CA PRO A 247 15.36 10.70 -4.50
C PRO A 247 15.26 11.86 -5.51
N VAL A 248 14.71 12.98 -5.07
CA VAL A 248 14.52 14.18 -5.92
C VAL A 248 15.35 15.37 -5.44
N ARG A 249 15.81 15.34 -4.19
CA ARG A 249 16.63 16.37 -3.54
C ARG A 249 17.43 15.79 -2.40
N ASN A 250 18.46 16.51 -1.94
CA ASN A 250 19.16 16.19 -0.71
C ASN A 250 18.24 16.44 0.48
N SER A 251 18.08 15.45 1.33
CA SER A 251 17.22 15.53 2.52
C SER A 251 17.57 14.41 3.50
N ALA A 252 17.28 14.62 4.76
CA ALA A 252 17.38 13.59 5.78
C ALA A 252 16.26 13.79 6.82
N ALA A 253 15.71 12.69 7.34
CA ALA A 253 14.73 12.72 8.42
C ALA A 253 14.98 11.55 9.37
N LEU A 254 14.98 11.82 10.65
CA LEU A 254 15.04 10.83 11.72
C LEU A 254 13.85 11.04 12.65
N SER A 255 13.08 10.01 12.90
CA SER A 255 11.95 10.07 13.81
C SER A 255 11.96 8.94 14.82
N HIS A 256 11.44 9.22 16.00
CA HIS A 256 11.19 8.22 17.04
C HIS A 256 9.83 8.46 17.68
N THR A 257 9.06 7.40 17.84
CA THR A 257 7.76 7.42 18.51
C THR A 257 7.72 6.35 19.59
N LEU A 258 7.36 6.74 20.79
CA LEU A 258 7.11 5.86 21.93
C LEU A 258 5.60 5.85 22.20
N THR A 259 5.00 4.65 22.21
CA THR A 259 3.57 4.45 22.46
C THR A 259 3.38 3.52 23.65
N SER A 260 2.52 3.91 24.62
CA SER A 260 2.02 3.06 25.71
C SER A 260 0.72 2.41 25.28
N ILE A 261 0.65 1.09 25.36
CA ILE A 261 -0.50 0.29 24.91
C ILE A 261 -1.45 0.06 26.10
N GLY A 262 -2.72 0.41 25.94
CA GLY A 262 -3.75 0.16 26.96
C GLY A 262 -3.55 0.93 28.29
N GLY A 263 -2.59 1.85 28.37
CA GLY A 263 -2.20 2.48 29.62
C GLY A 263 -1.44 1.54 30.58
N THR A 264 -0.90 0.45 30.05
CA THR A 264 -0.10 -0.57 30.76
C THR A 264 1.40 -0.31 30.56
N PRO A 265 2.29 -1.07 31.22
CA PRO A 265 3.74 -1.04 30.95
C PRO A 265 4.15 -1.49 29.54
N SER A 266 3.25 -2.11 28.77
CA SER A 266 3.54 -2.53 27.39
C SER A 266 3.80 -1.33 26.49
N LEU A 267 4.95 -1.33 25.84
CA LEU A 267 5.44 -0.23 25.01
C LEU A 267 5.61 -0.64 23.56
N HIS A 268 5.38 0.30 22.67
CA HIS A 268 5.76 0.20 21.28
C HIS A 268 6.73 1.32 20.92
N ASN A 269 7.95 0.97 20.55
CA ASN A 269 9.00 1.87 20.10
C ASN A 269 9.13 1.76 18.59
N ASN A 270 9.08 2.88 17.88
CA ASN A 270 9.30 2.93 16.45
C ASN A 270 10.30 4.05 16.11
N THR A 271 11.42 3.67 15.50
CA THR A 271 12.44 4.61 15.02
C THR A 271 12.55 4.46 13.51
N ALA A 272 12.44 5.57 12.77
CA ALA A 272 12.52 5.56 11.32
C ALA A 272 13.54 6.59 10.82
N LEU A 273 14.31 6.21 9.80
CA LEU A 273 15.30 7.03 9.12
C LEU A 273 14.98 7.10 7.63
N ASN A 274 15.07 8.29 7.06
CA ASN A 274 15.10 8.53 5.61
C ASN A 274 16.27 9.45 5.30
N ALA A 275 16.98 9.16 4.21
CA ALA A 275 18.00 10.06 3.66
C ALA A 275 17.95 9.98 2.13
N SER A 276 18.15 11.10 1.47
CA SER A 276 18.18 11.20 0.01
C SER A 276 19.32 12.09 -0.42
N LEU A 277 20.10 11.61 -1.38
CA LEU A 277 21.20 12.33 -1.99
C LEU A 277 21.03 12.34 -3.50
N VAL A 278 21.22 13.48 -4.11
CA VAL A 278 21.11 13.68 -5.56
C VAL A 278 22.30 14.47 -6.04
N SER A 279 22.90 14.03 -7.16
CA SER A 279 24.01 14.78 -7.78
C SER A 279 23.55 16.15 -8.28
N GLU A 280 24.44 17.14 -8.34
CA GLU A 280 24.13 18.52 -8.78
C GLU A 280 23.52 18.58 -10.18
N ASP A 281 23.91 17.67 -11.06
CA ASP A 281 23.35 17.54 -12.41
C ASP A 281 22.07 16.68 -12.47
N ASN A 282 21.57 16.21 -11.32
CA ASN A 282 20.40 15.34 -11.18
C ASN A 282 20.47 14.05 -12.02
N LYS A 283 21.67 13.58 -12.38
CA LYS A 283 21.83 12.34 -13.15
C LYS A 283 21.83 11.09 -12.26
N ILE A 284 22.26 11.21 -11.02
CA ILE A 284 22.33 10.11 -10.06
C ILE A 284 21.59 10.52 -8.79
N GLY A 285 20.78 9.64 -8.26
CA GLY A 285 20.13 9.82 -6.97
C GLY A 285 20.06 8.52 -6.20
N ILE A 286 20.16 8.61 -4.87
CA ILE A 286 19.97 7.50 -3.94
C ILE A 286 19.12 7.95 -2.77
N ALA A 287 18.08 7.19 -2.45
CA ALA A 287 17.31 7.30 -1.22
C ALA A 287 17.59 6.07 -0.35
N ILE A 288 17.84 6.28 0.92
CA ILE A 288 18.04 5.24 1.93
C ILE A 288 16.91 5.38 2.94
N PHE A 289 16.32 4.27 3.34
CA PHE A 289 15.33 4.23 4.39
C PHE A 289 15.63 3.11 5.37
N GLY A 290 15.28 3.33 6.63
CA GLY A 290 15.44 2.33 7.68
C GLY A 290 14.33 2.47 8.72
N GLN A 291 13.97 1.36 9.35
CA GLN A 291 13.03 1.33 10.47
C GLN A 291 13.48 0.28 11.49
N ASN A 292 13.34 0.62 12.76
CA ASN A 292 13.45 -0.33 13.86
C ASN A 292 12.18 -0.20 14.72
N THR A 293 11.43 -1.29 14.82
CA THR A 293 10.20 -1.36 15.63
C THR A 293 10.33 -2.42 16.71
N SER A 294 9.81 -2.13 17.89
CA SER A 294 9.75 -3.07 19.01
C SER A 294 8.47 -2.82 19.78
N LYS A 295 7.56 -3.77 19.72
CA LYS A 295 6.28 -3.75 20.43
C LYS A 295 6.24 -4.90 21.43
N ASP A 296 5.96 -4.58 22.69
CA ASP A 296 5.74 -5.58 23.73
C ASP A 296 4.39 -6.30 23.50
N ALA A 297 4.31 -7.52 23.99
CA ALA A 297 3.05 -8.24 24.05
C ALA A 297 2.07 -7.52 25.01
N TRP A 298 0.78 -7.66 24.74
CA TRP A 298 -0.24 -7.10 25.60
C TRP A 298 -1.34 -8.14 25.87
N ASP A 299 -1.60 -8.36 27.15
CA ASP A 299 -2.65 -9.21 27.69
C ASP A 299 -3.78 -8.28 28.17
N ALA A 300 -4.97 -8.42 27.59
CA ALA A 300 -6.09 -7.52 27.80
C ALA A 300 -6.92 -7.86 29.03
N ASN A 301 -7.05 -9.14 29.35
CA ASN A 301 -7.92 -9.70 30.39
C ASN A 301 -7.17 -10.19 31.62
N GLY A 302 -5.82 -10.27 31.58
CA GLY A 302 -4.95 -10.64 32.69
C GLY A 302 -4.89 -12.16 32.93
N ASP A 303 -5.18 -12.96 31.91
CA ASP A 303 -5.18 -14.43 32.01
C ASP A 303 -3.81 -15.07 31.71
N GLY A 304 -2.82 -14.27 31.36
CA GLY A 304 -1.46 -14.70 31.01
C GLY A 304 -1.29 -15.04 29.53
N PHE A 305 -2.33 -14.92 28.71
CA PHE A 305 -2.29 -15.08 27.26
C PHE A 305 -2.44 -13.74 26.58
N THR A 306 -1.75 -13.53 25.47
CA THR A 306 -1.72 -12.23 24.79
C THR A 306 -2.85 -12.06 23.79
N GLU A 307 -3.46 -10.87 23.73
CA GLU A 307 -4.34 -10.42 22.64
C GLU A 307 -3.58 -9.63 21.59
N LEU A 308 -2.41 -9.07 21.95
CA LEU A 308 -1.49 -8.47 20.96
C LEU A 308 -0.11 -9.12 21.11
N SER A 309 0.39 -9.62 19.99
CA SER A 309 1.70 -10.27 19.93
C SER A 309 2.86 -9.30 20.15
N LYS A 310 3.95 -9.81 20.74
CA LYS A 310 5.26 -9.19 20.75
C LYS A 310 5.82 -9.13 19.33
N ILE A 311 6.30 -7.97 18.89
CA ILE A 311 6.89 -7.78 17.57
C ILE A 311 8.23 -7.06 17.73
N SER A 312 9.25 -7.56 17.04
CA SER A 312 10.53 -6.86 16.88
C SER A 312 10.92 -6.93 15.41
N GLY A 313 11.05 -5.79 14.76
CA GLY A 313 11.31 -5.70 13.32
C GLY A 313 12.41 -4.69 13.01
N GLN A 314 13.22 -5.01 12.01
CA GLN A 314 14.23 -4.12 11.46
C GLN A 314 14.16 -4.16 9.95
N THR A 315 14.11 -2.99 9.34
CA THR A 315 14.12 -2.83 7.88
C THR A 315 15.21 -1.84 7.49
N LEU A 316 15.96 -2.18 6.45
CA LEU A 316 16.94 -1.28 5.83
C LEU A 316 16.87 -1.47 4.32
N GLY A 317 16.82 -0.38 3.58
CA GLY A 317 16.79 -0.44 2.14
C GLY A 317 17.24 0.82 1.45
N PHE A 318 17.37 0.72 0.14
CA PHE A 318 17.70 1.86 -0.70
C PHE A 318 16.95 1.77 -2.04
N ARG A 319 16.77 2.92 -2.66
CA ARG A 319 16.36 3.08 -4.06
C ARG A 319 17.28 4.09 -4.72
N SER A 320 17.80 3.74 -5.88
CA SER A 320 18.70 4.59 -6.64
C SER A 320 18.26 4.68 -8.09
N TYR A 321 18.63 5.79 -8.74
CA TYR A 321 18.50 5.92 -10.18
C TYR A 321 19.77 6.46 -10.80
N ILE A 322 19.96 6.10 -12.07
CA ILE A 322 20.98 6.67 -12.96
C ILE A 322 20.28 7.04 -14.27
N LYS A 323 20.32 8.31 -14.66
CA LYS A 323 19.90 8.78 -15.98
C LYS A 323 21.00 8.45 -16.97
N THR A 324 20.82 7.36 -17.73
CA THR A 324 21.82 6.83 -18.68
C THR A 324 21.87 7.64 -19.97
N GLY A 325 20.96 8.56 -20.15
CA GLY A 325 20.88 9.49 -21.28
C GLY A 325 19.69 10.42 -21.10
N LEU A 326 19.51 11.35 -22.05
CA LEU A 326 18.40 12.30 -22.07
C LEU A 326 17.02 11.61 -22.07
N TYR A 327 16.95 10.42 -22.62
CA TYR A 327 15.70 9.66 -22.83
C TYR A 327 15.72 8.29 -22.18
N SER A 328 16.62 8.06 -21.23
CA SER A 328 16.71 6.74 -20.58
C SER A 328 17.14 6.87 -19.11
N LYS A 329 16.51 6.02 -18.27
CA LYS A 329 16.76 5.96 -16.82
C LYS A 329 16.81 4.51 -16.37
N LEU A 330 17.79 4.17 -15.57
CA LEU A 330 17.87 2.90 -14.84
C LEU A 330 17.58 3.18 -13.37
N THR A 331 16.67 2.40 -12.78
CA THR A 331 16.37 2.42 -11.35
C THR A 331 16.71 1.06 -10.75
N ALA A 332 17.35 1.06 -9.59
CA ALA A 332 17.64 -0.14 -8.81
C ALA A 332 17.19 0.07 -7.36
N GLU A 333 16.68 -0.99 -6.75
CA GLU A 333 16.20 -0.96 -5.37
C GLU A 333 16.51 -2.28 -4.68
N TYR A 334 16.71 -2.19 -3.37
CA TYR A 334 16.84 -3.34 -2.51
C TYR A 334 16.43 -2.98 -1.09
N HIS A 335 15.79 -3.92 -0.40
CA HIS A 335 15.57 -3.85 1.03
C HIS A 335 15.65 -5.22 1.69
N HIS A 336 16.12 -5.20 2.91
CA HIS A 336 16.17 -6.33 3.82
C HIS A 336 15.29 -6.05 5.02
N LEU A 337 14.49 -7.03 5.40
CA LEU A 337 13.63 -6.98 6.57
C LEU A 337 13.85 -8.22 7.42
N GLN A 338 14.00 -8.02 8.73
CA GLN A 338 13.94 -9.08 9.74
C GLN A 338 12.77 -8.77 10.68
N GLU A 339 11.97 -9.77 10.99
CA GLU A 339 10.89 -9.63 11.94
C GLU A 339 10.78 -10.87 12.82
N PHE A 340 10.56 -10.65 14.10
CA PHE A 340 10.20 -11.64 15.08
C PHE A 340 8.81 -11.30 15.62
N ARG A 341 7.92 -12.30 15.65
CA ARG A 341 6.59 -12.23 16.27
C ARG A 341 6.43 -13.38 17.26
N ARG A 342 5.76 -13.11 18.38
CA ARG A 342 5.45 -14.10 19.40
C ARG A 342 4.17 -13.73 20.15
N GLY A 343 3.17 -14.61 20.13
CA GLY A 343 1.95 -14.52 20.91
C GLY A 343 1.61 -15.84 21.61
N GLY A 344 0.59 -15.83 22.43
CA GLY A 344 0.19 -16.91 23.33
C GLY A 344 0.58 -16.62 24.77
N ASP A 345 0.95 -17.65 25.53
CA ASP A 345 1.41 -17.52 26.91
C ASP A 345 2.93 -17.71 27.02
N ASN A 346 3.48 -17.47 28.23
CA ASN A 346 4.89 -17.68 28.56
C ASN A 346 5.84 -17.08 27.51
N ILE A 347 5.62 -15.80 27.16
CA ILE A 347 6.24 -15.10 26.02
C ILE A 347 7.77 -15.13 26.03
N ASP A 348 8.40 -15.23 27.21
CA ASP A 348 9.84 -15.21 27.37
C ASP A 348 10.49 -16.60 27.40
N LEU A 349 9.68 -17.66 27.42
CA LEU A 349 10.13 -19.05 27.35
C LEU A 349 10.19 -19.56 25.89
N PRO A 350 10.93 -20.63 25.60
CA PRO A 350 10.85 -21.32 24.30
C PRO A 350 9.39 -21.67 23.95
N PRO A 351 8.97 -21.56 22.68
CA PRO A 351 7.57 -21.66 22.33
C PRO A 351 6.96 -23.05 22.64
N HIS A 352 7.77 -24.12 22.65
CA HIS A 352 7.31 -25.48 23.03
C HIS A 352 7.16 -25.69 24.54
N GLU A 353 7.48 -24.71 25.36
CA GLU A 353 7.24 -24.71 26.82
C GLU A 353 5.97 -23.94 27.19
N ALA A 354 5.30 -23.33 26.20
CA ALA A 354 4.03 -22.63 26.37
C ALA A 354 2.84 -23.54 26.13
N MET A 355 1.71 -23.25 26.77
CA MET A 355 0.44 -23.93 26.50
C MET A 355 -0.09 -23.55 25.11
N ILE A 356 0.04 -22.32 24.72
CA ILE A 356 -0.23 -21.84 23.35
C ILE A 356 0.92 -20.96 22.91
N ALA A 357 1.48 -21.25 21.75
CA ALA A 357 2.47 -20.38 21.13
C ALA A 357 2.33 -20.29 19.61
N GLU A 358 2.27 -19.07 19.13
CA GLU A 358 2.52 -18.76 17.74
C GLU A 358 3.75 -17.88 17.65
N GLN A 359 4.80 -18.38 17.00
CA GLN A 359 6.05 -17.66 16.84
C GLN A 359 6.52 -17.72 15.40
N THR A 360 6.92 -16.60 14.86
CA THR A 360 7.55 -16.52 13.54
C THR A 360 8.81 -15.66 13.57
N LYS A 361 9.81 -16.09 12.80
CA LYS A 361 10.99 -15.29 12.47
C LYS A 361 11.09 -15.19 10.96
N HIS A 362 10.92 -14.00 10.42
CA HIS A 362 11.03 -13.73 9.00
C HIS A 362 12.37 -13.09 8.67
N GLY A 363 12.98 -13.53 7.58
CA GLY A 363 14.06 -12.83 6.89
C GLY A 363 13.66 -12.64 5.44
N ILE A 364 13.42 -11.39 5.03
CA ILE A 364 12.92 -11.04 3.71
C ILE A 364 13.95 -10.19 2.99
N ASN A 365 14.31 -10.60 1.77
CA ASN A 365 15.16 -9.84 0.88
C ASN A 365 14.36 -9.54 -0.38
N THR A 366 14.19 -8.27 -0.71
CA THR A 366 13.48 -7.83 -1.92
C THR A 366 14.36 -6.88 -2.70
N GLY A 367 14.47 -7.10 -4.00
CA GLY A 367 15.23 -6.24 -4.89
C GLY A 367 14.62 -6.16 -6.27
N GLY A 368 14.98 -5.12 -7.01
CA GLY A 368 14.47 -4.94 -8.35
C GLY A 368 15.29 -3.95 -9.16
N VAL A 369 15.19 -4.10 -10.47
CA VAL A 369 15.75 -3.17 -11.46
C VAL A 369 14.66 -2.81 -12.47
N LYS A 370 14.68 -1.56 -12.93
CA LYS A 370 13.76 -1.06 -13.95
C LYS A 370 14.54 -0.17 -14.91
N PHE A 371 14.44 -0.43 -16.20
CA PHE A 371 14.95 0.44 -17.24
C PHE A 371 13.80 1.10 -17.99
N GLU A 372 13.83 2.40 -18.15
CA GLU A 372 12.86 3.21 -18.88
C GLU A 372 13.52 3.91 -20.04
N TRP A 373 12.85 3.89 -21.16
CA TRP A 373 13.28 4.56 -22.38
C TRP A 373 12.11 5.32 -23.03
N PHE A 374 12.41 6.51 -23.54
CA PHE A 374 11.51 7.39 -24.27
C PHE A 374 12.10 7.72 -25.63
N SER A 375 11.26 7.81 -26.66
CA SER A 375 11.72 8.30 -27.96
C SER A 375 11.82 9.82 -27.98
N LYS A 376 12.67 10.35 -28.84
CA LYS A 376 12.86 11.80 -29.03
C LYS A 376 11.56 12.52 -29.46
N ASP A 377 10.70 11.87 -30.24
CA ASP A 377 9.40 12.38 -30.69
C ASP A 377 8.30 12.23 -29.62
N GLN A 378 8.62 11.69 -28.43
CA GLN A 378 7.72 11.46 -27.29
C GLN A 378 6.50 10.55 -27.61
N LYS A 379 6.54 9.83 -28.75
CA LYS A 379 5.47 8.91 -29.14
C LYS A 379 5.66 7.49 -28.63
N HIS A 380 6.90 7.08 -28.38
CA HIS A 380 7.27 5.75 -27.93
C HIS A 380 7.81 5.80 -26.51
N ARG A 381 7.34 4.91 -25.67
CA ARG A 381 7.88 4.66 -24.34
C ARG A 381 8.00 3.16 -24.13
N ALA A 382 9.14 2.71 -23.67
CA ALA A 382 9.36 1.32 -23.27
C ALA A 382 9.89 1.26 -21.85
N ASN A 383 9.49 0.26 -21.12
CA ASN A 383 10.11 -0.09 -19.85
C ASN A 383 10.29 -1.61 -19.76
N THR A 384 11.38 -2.00 -19.12
CA THR A 384 11.64 -3.39 -18.74
C THR A 384 11.95 -3.42 -17.25
N PHE A 385 11.54 -4.47 -16.57
CA PHE A 385 11.83 -4.64 -15.17
C PHE A 385 12.06 -6.10 -14.80
N ALA A 386 12.81 -6.31 -13.75
CA ALA A 386 12.92 -7.57 -13.04
C ALA A 386 12.94 -7.30 -11.55
N SER A 387 12.23 -8.12 -10.77
CA SER A 387 12.18 -8.04 -9.32
C SER A 387 12.22 -9.42 -8.73
N LEU A 388 12.83 -9.54 -7.55
CA LEU A 388 13.00 -10.79 -6.83
C LEU A 388 12.71 -10.56 -5.35
N GLN A 389 12.01 -11.51 -4.74
CA GLN A 389 11.80 -11.57 -3.30
C GLN A 389 12.18 -12.97 -2.81
N HIS A 390 12.98 -13.03 -1.76
CA HIS A 390 13.32 -14.27 -1.06
C HIS A 390 12.93 -14.15 0.40
N ILE A 391 12.09 -15.07 0.87
CA ILE A 391 11.60 -15.14 2.25
C ILE A 391 12.12 -16.42 2.87
N LYS A 392 12.65 -16.32 4.08
CA LYS A 392 12.90 -17.43 5.00
C LYS A 392 12.07 -17.19 6.24
N ARG A 393 11.18 -18.13 6.59
CA ARG A 393 10.37 -18.11 7.79
C ARG A 393 10.70 -19.35 8.66
N GLU A 394 11.11 -19.12 9.89
CA GLU A 394 11.11 -20.11 10.95
C GLU A 394 9.83 -19.90 11.75
N SER A 395 9.05 -20.96 11.97
CA SER A 395 7.75 -20.89 12.63
C SER A 395 7.64 -21.91 13.75
N TYR A 396 6.79 -21.60 14.70
CA TYR A 396 6.22 -22.52 15.65
C TYR A 396 4.74 -22.18 15.79
N TYR A 397 3.89 -23.16 15.54
CA TYR A 397 2.44 -23.04 15.70
C TYR A 397 1.97 -24.23 16.52
N GLY A 398 1.91 -24.10 17.85
CA GLY A 398 1.68 -25.20 18.72
C GLY A 398 0.88 -24.90 19.97
N ALA A 399 0.22 -25.95 20.49
CA ALA A 399 -0.47 -25.94 21.76
C ALA A 399 -0.12 -27.21 22.58
N GLY A 400 -0.35 -27.17 23.91
CA GLY A 400 -0.09 -28.29 24.78
C GLY A 400 1.40 -28.63 24.93
N GLN A 401 2.29 -27.67 24.74
CA GLN A 401 3.75 -27.85 24.85
C GLN A 401 4.31 -28.85 23.82
N ASP A 402 3.80 -28.83 22.58
CA ASP A 402 4.17 -29.77 21.54
C ASP A 402 5.56 -29.49 20.93
N PRO A 403 6.57 -30.35 21.09
CA PRO A 403 7.89 -30.16 20.49
C PRO A 403 7.91 -30.37 18.98
N ASN A 404 6.84 -30.89 18.37
CA ASN A 404 6.75 -31.18 16.94
C ASN A 404 6.26 -30.01 16.09
N ALA A 405 5.79 -28.92 16.70
CA ALA A 405 5.12 -27.81 16.02
C ALA A 405 6.07 -26.81 15.32
N TYR A 406 7.36 -27.13 15.23
CA TYR A 406 8.34 -26.32 14.51
C TYR A 406 8.27 -26.50 13.00
N GLY A 407 8.35 -25.39 12.28
CA GLY A 407 8.34 -25.36 10.82
C GLY A 407 9.41 -24.45 10.24
N MET A 408 9.74 -24.69 8.98
CA MET A 408 10.59 -23.83 8.17
C MET A 408 9.97 -23.68 6.79
N THR A 409 9.77 -22.44 6.37
CA THR A 409 9.27 -22.10 5.05
C THR A 409 10.32 -21.29 4.30
N THR A 410 10.53 -21.59 3.03
CA THR A 410 11.30 -20.77 2.10
C THR A 410 10.43 -20.46 0.89
N ASP A 411 10.51 -19.25 0.42
CA ASP A 411 9.74 -18.76 -0.70
C ASP A 411 10.64 -17.86 -1.57
N LEU A 412 10.71 -18.19 -2.86
CA LEU A 412 11.44 -17.41 -3.85
C LEU A 412 10.50 -17.00 -4.96
N THR A 413 10.13 -15.74 -4.98
CA THR A 413 9.31 -15.13 -6.04
C THR A 413 10.16 -14.24 -6.91
N TRP A 414 10.03 -14.36 -8.22
CA TRP A 414 10.58 -13.39 -9.14
C TRP A 414 9.62 -13.08 -10.28
N VAL A 415 9.69 -11.84 -10.75
CA VAL A 415 8.87 -11.34 -11.85
C VAL A 415 9.76 -10.55 -12.80
N ALA A 416 9.60 -10.78 -14.09
CA ALA A 416 10.23 -9.99 -15.14
C ALA A 416 9.18 -9.59 -16.17
N GLY A 417 9.32 -8.39 -16.72
CA GLY A 417 8.36 -7.91 -17.70
C GLY A 417 8.92 -6.81 -18.60
N ALA A 418 8.23 -6.63 -19.71
CA ALA A 418 8.45 -5.55 -20.65
C ALA A 418 7.11 -4.93 -21.04
N GLN A 419 7.08 -3.61 -21.12
CA GLN A 419 5.92 -2.83 -21.53
C GLN A 419 6.34 -1.83 -22.59
N TYR A 420 5.51 -1.68 -23.60
CA TYR A 420 5.67 -0.69 -24.65
C TYR A 420 4.39 0.13 -24.77
N ILE A 421 4.56 1.45 -24.89
CA ILE A 421 3.46 2.40 -25.07
C ILE A 421 3.71 3.18 -26.36
N TYR A 422 2.69 3.26 -27.20
CA TYR A 422 2.70 4.09 -28.39
C TYR A 422 1.58 5.13 -28.33
N LYS A 423 1.93 6.39 -28.53
CA LYS A 423 1.00 7.51 -28.54
C LYS A 423 0.61 7.85 -29.98
N PHE A 424 -0.64 7.62 -30.32
CA PHE A 424 -1.24 8.07 -31.58
C PHE A 424 -1.72 9.51 -31.47
N ASP A 425 -1.39 10.35 -32.43
CA ASP A 425 -1.99 11.68 -32.55
C ASP A 425 -3.49 11.55 -32.90
N ASN A 426 -3.85 10.56 -33.69
CA ASN A 426 -5.22 10.15 -33.96
C ASN A 426 -5.28 8.66 -34.24
N CYS A 427 -6.15 7.93 -33.56
CA CYS A 427 -6.41 6.50 -33.74
C CYS A 427 -7.92 6.32 -33.93
N ILE A 428 -8.34 6.07 -35.18
CA ILE A 428 -9.73 5.90 -35.60
C ILE A 428 -10.51 7.23 -35.51
N PHE A 429 -10.76 7.77 -34.28
CA PHE A 429 -11.64 8.92 -34.07
C PHE A 429 -11.11 9.95 -33.09
N MET A 430 -10.06 9.62 -32.28
CA MET A 430 -9.40 10.59 -31.39
C MET A 430 -8.00 10.15 -31.01
N PRO A 431 -7.19 11.01 -30.35
CA PRO A 431 -5.87 10.65 -29.85
C PRO A 431 -5.95 9.43 -28.93
N ALA A 432 -4.95 8.55 -28.98
CA ALA A 432 -4.95 7.32 -28.18
C ALA A 432 -3.56 6.92 -27.71
N ASN A 433 -3.52 6.18 -26.61
CA ASN A 433 -2.32 5.47 -26.12
C ASN A 433 -2.56 3.97 -26.20
N LEU A 434 -1.80 3.30 -27.03
CA LEU A 434 -1.73 1.83 -27.07
C LEU A 434 -0.67 1.38 -26.08
N THR A 435 -1.05 0.53 -25.13
CA THR A 435 -0.13 -0.12 -24.18
C THR A 435 -0.15 -1.62 -24.41
N ALA A 436 1.01 -2.24 -24.61
CA ALA A 436 1.17 -3.67 -24.71
C ALA A 436 2.31 -4.15 -23.82
N GLY A 437 2.20 -5.33 -23.25
CA GLY A 437 3.24 -5.86 -22.38
C GLY A 437 3.22 -7.37 -22.26
N LEU A 438 4.37 -7.86 -21.84
CA LEU A 438 4.63 -9.27 -21.52
C LEU A 438 5.17 -9.35 -20.10
N GLU A 439 4.75 -10.36 -19.36
CA GLU A 439 5.23 -10.62 -18.00
C GLU A 439 5.41 -12.12 -17.79
N TYR A 440 6.40 -12.46 -16.99
CA TYR A 440 6.58 -13.80 -16.45
C TYR A 440 6.80 -13.69 -14.95
N ASN A 441 6.05 -14.49 -14.20
CA ASN A 441 6.14 -14.60 -12.75
C ASN A 441 6.39 -16.07 -12.38
N GLU A 442 7.31 -16.30 -11.46
CA GLU A 442 7.55 -17.61 -10.86
C GLU A 442 7.66 -17.45 -9.34
N ASP A 443 6.94 -18.31 -8.63
CA ASP A 443 6.90 -18.42 -7.18
C ASP A 443 7.25 -19.87 -6.81
N TYR A 444 8.32 -20.05 -6.04
CA TYR A 444 8.78 -21.33 -5.55
C TYR A 444 8.69 -21.38 -4.03
N LEU A 445 7.66 -22.08 -3.55
CA LEU A 445 7.35 -22.28 -2.15
C LEU A 445 7.80 -23.67 -1.68
N ASN A 446 8.45 -23.73 -0.52
CA ASN A 446 8.77 -24.97 0.17
C ASN A 446 8.55 -24.79 1.68
N ASP A 447 7.58 -25.54 2.23
CA ASP A 447 7.20 -25.50 3.64
C ASP A 447 7.38 -26.88 4.27
N ASN A 448 8.07 -26.95 5.40
CA ASN A 448 8.38 -28.18 6.10
C ASN A 448 8.04 -28.06 7.60
N MET A 449 7.24 -28.99 8.10
CA MET A 449 7.00 -29.23 9.53
C MET A 449 7.39 -30.68 9.83
N TRP A 450 8.67 -30.88 10.11
CA TRP A 450 9.25 -32.24 10.21
C TRP A 450 8.64 -33.06 11.33
N GLY A 451 8.28 -32.46 12.47
CA GLY A 451 7.68 -33.17 13.59
C GLY A 451 6.32 -33.79 13.26
N TYR A 452 5.60 -33.22 12.27
CA TYR A 452 4.33 -33.76 11.80
C TYR A 452 4.45 -34.49 10.45
N ASN A 453 5.67 -34.69 9.96
CA ASN A 453 5.93 -35.24 8.62
C ASN A 453 5.13 -34.58 7.52
N ARG A 454 4.92 -33.25 7.68
CA ARG A 454 4.22 -32.39 6.72
C ARG A 454 5.23 -31.67 5.86
N GLN A 455 5.10 -31.82 4.54
CA GLN A 455 5.90 -31.12 3.56
C GLN A 455 5.01 -30.62 2.42
N THR A 456 5.09 -29.34 2.11
CA THR A 456 4.41 -28.72 0.97
C THR A 456 5.46 -28.09 0.08
N SER A 457 5.53 -28.50 -1.17
CA SER A 457 6.40 -27.88 -2.19
C SER A 457 5.58 -27.56 -3.42
N GLN A 458 5.57 -26.30 -3.84
CA GLN A 458 4.80 -25.86 -4.99
C GLN A 458 5.60 -24.85 -5.81
N THR A 459 5.52 -25.00 -7.13
CA THR A 459 6.03 -23.97 -8.06
C THR A 459 4.87 -23.44 -8.90
N VAL A 460 4.61 -22.16 -8.78
CA VAL A 460 3.65 -21.43 -9.60
C VAL A 460 4.41 -20.70 -10.70
N ARG A 461 3.96 -20.85 -11.95
CA ARG A 461 4.52 -20.15 -13.13
C ARG A 461 3.40 -19.53 -13.93
N ILE A 462 3.52 -18.23 -14.19
CA ILE A 462 2.51 -17.49 -14.95
C ILE A 462 3.19 -16.71 -16.06
N ALA A 463 2.88 -17.08 -17.29
CA ALA A 463 3.26 -16.30 -18.48
C ALA A 463 2.06 -15.48 -18.95
N SER A 464 2.26 -14.19 -19.17
CA SER A 464 1.18 -13.24 -19.41
C SER A 464 1.48 -12.31 -20.57
N ALA A 465 0.43 -11.99 -21.32
CA ALA A 465 0.45 -10.94 -22.33
C ALA A 465 -0.77 -10.04 -22.17
N TYR A 466 -0.60 -8.73 -22.25
CA TYR A 466 -1.72 -7.80 -22.16
C TYR A 466 -1.63 -6.71 -23.22
N VAL A 467 -2.79 -6.23 -23.62
CA VAL A 467 -2.92 -5.10 -24.54
C VAL A 467 -4.13 -4.27 -24.16
N GLN A 468 -3.98 -2.96 -24.25
CA GLN A 468 -5.07 -2.02 -24.06
C GLN A 468 -4.87 -0.79 -24.94
N ASN A 469 -5.97 -0.19 -25.36
CA ASN A 469 -5.97 1.10 -26.01
C ASN A 469 -6.85 2.08 -25.24
N GLU A 470 -6.30 3.26 -24.97
CA GLU A 470 -7.00 4.36 -24.29
C GLU A 470 -7.15 5.51 -25.27
N TRP A 471 -8.36 5.71 -25.80
CA TRP A 471 -8.72 6.92 -26.54
C TRP A 471 -9.07 8.02 -25.55
N LYS A 472 -8.43 9.17 -25.65
CA LYS A 472 -8.69 10.25 -24.70
C LYS A 472 -8.52 11.64 -25.27
N ASN A 473 -9.41 12.51 -24.78
CA ASN A 473 -9.33 13.96 -24.87
C ASN A 473 -9.80 14.58 -23.53
N GLU A 474 -9.95 15.88 -23.45
CA GLU A 474 -10.38 16.56 -22.22
C GLU A 474 -11.75 16.07 -21.71
N LYS A 475 -12.71 15.81 -22.60
CA LYS A 475 -14.09 15.42 -22.25
C LYS A 475 -14.26 13.91 -22.14
N TRP A 476 -13.66 13.12 -23.01
CA TRP A 476 -13.89 11.68 -23.10
C TRP A 476 -12.63 10.89 -22.86
N GLY A 477 -12.77 9.76 -22.22
CA GLY A 477 -11.77 8.72 -22.10
C GLY A 477 -12.43 7.36 -22.27
N ILE A 478 -12.01 6.58 -23.26
CA ILE A 478 -12.50 5.23 -23.52
C ILE A 478 -11.31 4.30 -23.46
N LEU A 479 -11.34 3.32 -22.61
CA LEU A 479 -10.29 2.31 -22.50
C LEU A 479 -10.90 0.94 -22.73
N ILE A 480 -10.29 0.17 -23.63
CA ILE A 480 -10.60 -1.23 -23.87
C ILE A 480 -9.30 -2.01 -23.84
N GLY A 481 -9.29 -3.11 -23.13
CA GLY A 481 -8.10 -3.95 -23.01
C GLY A 481 -8.41 -5.34 -22.50
N GLY A 482 -7.38 -6.17 -22.52
CA GLY A 482 -7.45 -7.51 -21.99
C GLY A 482 -6.06 -8.09 -21.73
N ARG A 483 -6.04 -9.10 -20.88
CA ARG A 483 -4.86 -9.86 -20.51
C ARG A 483 -5.12 -11.35 -20.71
N LEU A 484 -4.13 -12.05 -21.20
CA LEU A 484 -4.11 -13.49 -21.32
C LEU A 484 -3.04 -14.05 -20.39
N ASP A 485 -3.44 -14.91 -19.48
CA ASP A 485 -2.55 -15.56 -18.50
C ASP A 485 -2.51 -17.06 -18.74
N LYS A 486 -1.32 -17.62 -18.84
CA LYS A 486 -1.09 -19.08 -18.81
C LYS A 486 -0.42 -19.46 -17.50
N HIS A 487 -1.21 -20.08 -16.62
CA HIS A 487 -0.79 -20.57 -15.32
C HIS A 487 -0.49 -22.07 -15.41
N ASN A 488 0.61 -22.55 -14.80
CA ASN A 488 1.01 -23.96 -14.89
C ASN A 488 0.03 -24.93 -14.19
N LEU A 489 -0.65 -24.50 -13.13
CA LEU A 489 -1.62 -25.33 -12.40
C LEU A 489 -3.02 -25.34 -13.06
N ILE A 490 -3.21 -24.68 -14.20
CA ILE A 490 -4.49 -24.57 -14.90
C ILE A 490 -4.35 -25.09 -16.32
N LYS A 491 -5.32 -25.96 -16.74
CA LYS A 491 -5.29 -26.58 -18.07
C LYS A 491 -5.41 -25.59 -19.24
N GLY A 492 -6.17 -24.51 -19.09
CA GLY A 492 -6.41 -23.49 -20.11
C GLY A 492 -5.57 -22.23 -19.93
N ALA A 493 -5.74 -21.29 -20.85
CA ALA A 493 -5.34 -19.89 -20.64
C ALA A 493 -6.56 -19.09 -20.15
N ILE A 494 -6.32 -18.08 -19.33
CA ILE A 494 -7.38 -17.24 -18.77
C ILE A 494 -7.34 -15.89 -19.47
N PHE A 495 -8.47 -15.48 -20.02
CA PHE A 495 -8.63 -14.15 -20.60
C PHE A 495 -9.40 -13.23 -19.68
N SER A 496 -8.80 -12.09 -19.34
CA SER A 496 -9.36 -11.07 -18.45
C SER A 496 -9.61 -9.77 -19.21
N PRO A 497 -10.84 -9.53 -19.73
CA PRO A 497 -11.21 -8.29 -20.41
C PRO A 497 -11.46 -7.16 -19.40
N ARG A 498 -11.30 -5.91 -19.89
CA ARG A 498 -11.76 -4.70 -19.19
C ARG A 498 -12.23 -3.63 -20.18
N ALA A 499 -13.19 -2.83 -19.74
CA ALA A 499 -13.66 -1.66 -20.46
C ALA A 499 -13.98 -0.54 -19.48
N ASN A 500 -13.50 0.67 -19.77
CA ASN A 500 -13.70 1.84 -18.91
C ASN A 500 -14.11 3.02 -19.76
N LEU A 501 -15.05 3.79 -19.25
CA LEU A 501 -15.54 5.02 -19.87
C LEU A 501 -15.40 6.16 -18.85
N ARG A 502 -14.82 7.28 -19.30
CA ARG A 502 -14.79 8.54 -18.57
C ARG A 502 -15.47 9.63 -19.38
N TYR A 503 -16.27 10.45 -18.71
CA TYR A 503 -16.91 11.64 -19.30
C TYR A 503 -16.77 12.83 -18.36
N ASN A 504 -16.11 13.88 -18.81
CA ASN A 504 -15.94 15.15 -18.11
C ASN A 504 -16.76 16.22 -18.84
N PRO A 505 -18.04 16.46 -18.46
CA PRO A 505 -18.82 17.55 -19.07
C PRO A 505 -18.19 18.92 -18.82
N THR A 506 -17.55 19.09 -17.68
CA THR A 506 -16.77 20.27 -17.27
C THR A 506 -15.47 19.84 -16.60
N GLU A 507 -14.57 20.77 -16.33
CA GLU A 507 -13.35 20.52 -15.58
C GLU A 507 -13.62 20.06 -14.13
N ASN A 508 -14.78 20.40 -13.59
CA ASN A 508 -15.18 20.15 -12.21
C ASN A 508 -16.09 18.93 -12.00
N VAL A 509 -16.50 18.30 -13.08
CA VAL A 509 -17.43 17.16 -13.02
C VAL A 509 -16.86 16.01 -13.83
N ASN A 510 -16.76 14.86 -13.21
CA ASN A 510 -16.20 13.66 -13.80
C ASN A 510 -17.12 12.46 -13.53
N PHE A 511 -17.53 11.77 -14.56
CA PHE A 511 -18.26 10.50 -14.49
C PHE A 511 -17.40 9.37 -15.03
N ARG A 512 -17.45 8.20 -14.38
CA ARG A 512 -16.76 6.98 -14.83
C ARG A 512 -17.68 5.78 -14.75
N ALA A 513 -17.54 4.88 -15.71
CA ALA A 513 -18.10 3.55 -15.70
C ALA A 513 -16.99 2.55 -15.98
N SER A 514 -16.91 1.50 -15.20
CA SER A 514 -15.88 0.47 -15.33
C SER A 514 -16.50 -0.91 -15.30
N TYR A 515 -16.03 -1.77 -16.20
CA TYR A 515 -16.25 -3.21 -16.20
C TYR A 515 -14.91 -3.93 -16.20
N SER A 516 -14.77 -4.96 -15.39
CA SER A 516 -13.59 -5.80 -15.35
C SER A 516 -13.91 -7.23 -14.95
N TYR A 517 -13.15 -8.15 -15.54
CA TYR A 517 -13.12 -9.54 -15.15
C TYR A 517 -11.90 -9.79 -14.27
N GLY A 518 -12.05 -10.59 -13.21
CA GLY A 518 -11.00 -11.00 -12.29
C GLY A 518 -10.98 -12.50 -12.12
N PHE A 519 -9.82 -13.02 -11.67
CA PHE A 519 -9.68 -14.43 -11.32
C PHE A 519 -8.67 -14.62 -10.19
N ARG A 520 -8.81 -15.75 -9.47
CA ARG A 520 -7.81 -16.26 -8.52
C ARG A 520 -7.48 -17.70 -8.86
N ALA A 521 -6.18 -17.98 -8.98
CA ALA A 521 -5.69 -19.30 -9.36
C ALA A 521 -5.68 -20.26 -8.16
N PRO A 522 -5.85 -21.58 -8.39
CA PRO A 522 -5.74 -22.61 -7.37
C PRO A 522 -4.26 -22.87 -7.04
N GLN A 523 -3.76 -22.24 -5.99
CA GLN A 523 -2.40 -22.42 -5.49
C GLN A 523 -2.40 -22.47 -3.96
N ALA A 524 -1.30 -22.87 -3.35
CA ALA A 524 -1.13 -22.77 -1.91
C ALA A 524 -0.98 -21.29 -1.52
N PHE A 525 -1.61 -20.91 -0.42
CA PHE A 525 -1.53 -19.59 0.17
C PHE A 525 -0.95 -19.70 1.58
N ASP A 526 -0.58 -18.59 2.20
CA ASP A 526 -0.03 -18.62 3.55
C ASP A 526 -1.01 -19.21 4.59
N GLU A 527 -2.31 -18.99 4.39
CA GLU A 527 -3.35 -19.63 5.21
C GLU A 527 -3.26 -21.17 5.23
N ASP A 528 -2.71 -21.78 4.18
CA ASP A 528 -2.49 -23.21 4.06
C ASP A 528 -1.22 -23.68 4.79
N LEU A 529 -0.33 -22.74 5.14
CA LEU A 529 0.99 -22.97 5.72
C LEU A 529 1.03 -22.73 7.23
N HIS A 530 -0.12 -22.52 7.81
CA HIS A 530 -0.29 -22.18 9.22
C HIS A 530 -1.32 -23.14 9.85
N ILE A 531 -1.24 -23.36 11.12
CA ILE A 531 -2.23 -24.17 11.82
C ILE A 531 -3.46 -23.30 12.03
N ASP A 532 -4.56 -23.75 11.48
CA ASP A 532 -5.82 -23.03 11.40
C ASP A 532 -6.41 -22.71 12.79
N ASN A 533 -6.07 -23.53 13.79
CA ASN A 533 -6.50 -23.32 15.17
C ASN A 533 -5.40 -23.77 16.13
N VAL A 534 -4.85 -22.86 16.92
CA VAL A 534 -3.87 -23.21 17.94
C VAL A 534 -4.59 -23.77 19.16
N GLY A 535 -4.34 -25.00 19.45
CA GLY A 535 -5.12 -25.87 20.37
C GLY A 535 -5.81 -26.98 19.62
N GLY A 536 -5.88 -26.87 18.29
CA GLY A 536 -6.50 -27.84 17.42
C GLY A 536 -5.52 -28.80 16.75
N THR A 537 -6.08 -29.66 15.94
CA THR A 537 -5.38 -30.66 15.15
C THR A 537 -4.60 -30.02 14.02
N VAL A 538 -3.34 -30.42 13.84
CA VAL A 538 -2.54 -30.01 12.67
C VAL A 538 -3.28 -30.39 11.40
N SER A 539 -3.48 -29.44 10.52
CA SER A 539 -4.17 -29.64 9.24
C SER A 539 -3.26 -29.44 8.05
N MET A 540 -3.51 -30.20 6.97
CA MET A 540 -2.87 -30.05 5.68
C MET A 540 -3.92 -29.89 4.59
N ILE A 541 -3.74 -28.92 3.71
CA ILE A 541 -4.66 -28.65 2.61
C ILE A 541 -4.14 -29.34 1.35
N ARG A 542 -5.03 -30.10 0.70
CA ARG A 542 -4.84 -30.65 -0.65
C ARG A 542 -5.76 -29.94 -1.63
N LEU A 543 -5.32 -29.80 -2.86
CA LEU A 543 -6.14 -29.28 -3.93
C LEU A 543 -6.95 -30.41 -4.56
N ALA A 544 -8.24 -30.22 -4.78
CA ALA A 544 -9.07 -31.17 -5.51
C ALA A 544 -8.58 -31.28 -6.97
N ASP A 545 -8.68 -32.47 -7.55
CA ASP A 545 -8.22 -32.76 -8.92
C ASP A 545 -8.96 -31.96 -9.99
N ASP A 546 -10.20 -31.57 -9.74
CA ASP A 546 -11.10 -30.81 -10.61
C ASP A 546 -11.18 -29.31 -10.24
N LEU A 547 -10.29 -28.83 -9.38
CA LEU A 547 -10.30 -27.47 -8.87
C LEU A 547 -10.18 -26.44 -10.01
N ARG A 548 -11.15 -25.55 -10.07
CA ARG A 548 -11.25 -24.49 -11.08
C ARG A 548 -10.83 -23.16 -10.48
N VAL A 549 -10.47 -22.21 -11.32
CA VAL A 549 -10.19 -20.84 -10.90
C VAL A 549 -11.46 -20.18 -10.35
N GLU A 550 -11.32 -19.41 -9.28
CA GLU A 550 -12.35 -18.46 -8.89
C GLU A 550 -12.44 -17.35 -9.94
N LYS A 551 -13.65 -16.90 -10.26
CA LYS A 551 -13.91 -15.88 -11.28
C LYS A 551 -14.75 -14.77 -10.71
N SER A 552 -14.55 -13.57 -11.24
CA SER A 552 -15.37 -12.42 -10.86
C SER A 552 -15.70 -11.54 -12.06
N GLN A 553 -16.88 -10.93 -11.98
CA GLN A 553 -17.28 -9.82 -12.83
C GLN A 553 -17.61 -8.62 -11.94
N SER A 554 -16.94 -7.51 -12.20
CA SER A 554 -17.11 -6.29 -11.42
C SER A 554 -17.56 -5.14 -12.29
N ILE A 555 -18.55 -4.40 -11.82
CA ILE A 555 -19.03 -3.16 -12.44
C ILE A 555 -18.96 -2.06 -11.39
N SER A 556 -18.44 -0.90 -11.75
CA SER A 556 -18.53 0.29 -10.92
C SER A 556 -18.91 1.53 -11.71
N LEU A 557 -19.69 2.39 -11.07
CA LEU A 557 -20.09 3.71 -11.57
C LEU A 557 -19.65 4.73 -10.55
N SER A 558 -18.96 5.78 -10.98
CA SER A 558 -18.51 6.80 -10.05
C SER A 558 -18.62 8.21 -10.62
N SER A 559 -18.74 9.18 -9.72
CA SER A 559 -18.72 10.62 -10.02
C SER A 559 -17.81 11.33 -9.04
N ASP A 560 -16.96 12.22 -9.56
CA ASP A 560 -16.22 13.22 -8.78
C ASP A 560 -16.77 14.61 -9.11
N LEU A 561 -17.16 15.35 -8.08
CA LEU A 561 -17.65 16.73 -8.16
C LEU A 561 -16.67 17.62 -7.41
N TYR A 562 -16.10 18.60 -8.09
CA TYR A 562 -15.17 19.58 -7.52
C TYR A 562 -15.81 20.95 -7.51
N HIS A 563 -15.59 21.70 -6.46
CA HIS A 563 -16.04 23.08 -6.39
C HIS A 563 -15.09 23.92 -5.55
N SER A 564 -14.82 25.14 -6.03
CA SER A 564 -14.05 26.13 -5.30
C SER A 564 -14.90 27.39 -5.11
N TRP A 565 -14.99 27.87 -3.86
CA TRP A 565 -15.74 29.08 -3.51
C TRP A 565 -14.93 29.95 -2.56
N GLY A 566 -14.42 31.05 -3.09
CA GLY A 566 -13.47 31.89 -2.35
C GLY A 566 -12.21 31.10 -1.99
N ASN A 567 -11.91 31.02 -0.69
CA ASN A 567 -10.75 30.29 -0.18
C ASN A 567 -11.02 28.81 0.17
N TRP A 568 -12.24 28.33 -0.12
CA TRP A 568 -12.62 26.93 0.11
C TRP A 568 -12.46 26.12 -1.16
N GLN A 569 -12.02 24.89 -1.00
CA GLN A 569 -12.03 23.85 -2.03
C GLN A 569 -12.79 22.65 -1.50
N GLY A 570 -13.61 22.04 -2.33
CA GLY A 570 -14.38 20.85 -1.99
C GLY A 570 -14.35 19.81 -3.11
N ASN A 571 -14.38 18.55 -2.72
CA ASN A 571 -14.58 17.41 -3.59
C ASN A 571 -15.63 16.48 -2.96
N LEU A 572 -16.55 16.02 -3.77
CA LEU A 572 -17.50 14.96 -3.42
C LEU A 572 -17.36 13.83 -4.42
N MET A 573 -16.96 12.65 -3.94
CA MET A 573 -16.90 11.42 -4.71
C MET A 573 -18.05 10.51 -4.31
N ILE A 574 -18.76 9.99 -5.31
CA ILE A 574 -19.83 9.01 -5.16
C ILE A 574 -19.46 7.81 -6.03
N GLU A 575 -19.55 6.62 -5.51
CA GLU A 575 -19.32 5.38 -6.24
C GLU A 575 -20.38 4.34 -5.89
N GLY A 576 -20.93 3.67 -6.90
CA GLY A 576 -21.69 2.44 -6.76
C GLY A 576 -20.90 1.27 -7.34
N PHE A 577 -20.92 0.12 -6.69
CA PHE A 577 -20.19 -1.06 -7.14
C PHE A 577 -21.02 -2.34 -7.01
N PHE A 578 -20.72 -3.28 -7.90
CA PHE A 578 -21.27 -4.63 -7.90
C PHE A 578 -20.20 -5.62 -8.32
N THR A 579 -20.03 -6.71 -7.57
CA THR A 579 -19.12 -7.81 -7.89
C THR A 579 -19.85 -9.14 -7.71
N ASP A 580 -19.85 -9.95 -8.76
CA ASP A 580 -20.35 -11.34 -8.77
C ASP A 580 -19.14 -12.28 -8.79
N LEU A 581 -19.05 -13.17 -7.81
CA LEU A 581 -18.03 -14.18 -7.64
C LEU A 581 -18.61 -15.55 -7.95
N ASP A 582 -17.87 -16.35 -8.72
CA ASP A 582 -18.19 -17.74 -9.04
C ASP A 582 -17.03 -18.65 -8.70
N ASP A 583 -17.35 -19.93 -8.47
CA ASP A 583 -16.38 -21.00 -8.23
C ASP A 583 -15.43 -20.70 -7.03
N VAL A 584 -15.93 -20.06 -5.94
CA VAL A 584 -15.10 -19.68 -4.79
C VAL A 584 -14.52 -20.88 -4.08
N PHE A 585 -13.30 -20.73 -3.57
CA PHE A 585 -12.65 -21.81 -2.82
C PHE A 585 -13.25 -21.98 -1.43
N ALA A 586 -13.46 -23.23 -1.05
CA ALA A 586 -13.87 -23.65 0.27
C ALA A 586 -13.04 -24.86 0.71
N LEU A 587 -12.95 -25.10 2.01
CA LEU A 587 -12.25 -26.22 2.60
C LEU A 587 -13.27 -27.22 3.12
N LYS A 588 -13.03 -28.50 2.83
CA LYS A 588 -13.81 -29.63 3.35
C LYS A 588 -12.87 -30.61 4.04
N GLU A 589 -13.21 -31.01 5.23
CA GLU A 589 -12.49 -32.08 5.94
C GLU A 589 -12.75 -33.45 5.27
N ILE A 590 -11.67 -34.14 4.92
CA ILE A 590 -11.76 -35.45 4.27
C ILE A 590 -11.27 -36.61 5.15
N GLY A 591 -10.61 -36.31 6.27
CA GLY A 591 -10.20 -37.34 7.26
C GLY A 591 -8.79 -37.09 7.77
N PHE A 592 -8.27 -38.11 8.49
CA PHE A 592 -6.95 -38.06 9.10
C PHE A 592 -5.98 -39.00 8.39
N GLU A 593 -4.76 -38.51 8.13
CA GLU A 593 -3.64 -39.33 7.65
C GLU A 593 -2.44 -39.11 8.60
N ASN A 594 -1.96 -40.17 9.23
CA ASN A 594 -0.81 -40.13 10.16
C ASN A 594 -0.95 -39.08 11.30
N GLY A 595 -2.16 -38.87 11.80
CA GLY A 595 -2.43 -37.87 12.85
C GLY A 595 -2.61 -36.42 12.36
N VAL A 596 -2.52 -36.18 11.06
CA VAL A 596 -2.74 -34.90 10.44
C VAL A 596 -4.14 -34.88 9.82
N LEU A 597 -4.91 -33.84 10.10
CA LEU A 597 -6.22 -33.63 9.47
C LEU A 597 -6.00 -33.17 8.02
N ILE A 598 -6.58 -33.90 7.09
CA ILE A 598 -6.53 -33.53 5.67
C ILE A 598 -7.80 -32.76 5.31
N LYS A 599 -7.62 -31.54 4.83
CA LYS A 599 -8.67 -30.71 4.27
C LYS A 599 -8.49 -30.63 2.75
N GLU A 600 -9.56 -30.71 2.00
CA GLU A 600 -9.56 -30.57 0.53
C GLU A 600 -10.11 -29.19 0.13
N ARG A 601 -9.34 -28.46 -0.68
CA ARG A 601 -9.81 -27.22 -1.30
C ARG A 601 -10.61 -27.56 -2.54
N HIS A 602 -11.87 -27.16 -2.57
CA HIS A 602 -12.81 -27.37 -3.67
C HIS A 602 -13.54 -26.07 -4.04
N ASN A 603 -14.31 -26.09 -5.13
CA ASN A 603 -15.10 -24.94 -5.54
C ASN A 603 -16.53 -25.01 -5.02
N GLU A 604 -17.06 -23.89 -4.55
CA GLU A 604 -18.45 -23.68 -4.20
C GLU A 604 -19.11 -22.59 -5.05
N SER A 605 -20.45 -22.42 -4.89
CA SER A 605 -21.29 -21.59 -5.76
C SER A 605 -20.89 -20.13 -5.91
N GLY A 606 -20.30 -19.51 -4.88
CA GLY A 606 -19.82 -18.14 -4.95
C GLY A 606 -20.52 -17.13 -4.05
N ALA A 607 -20.27 -15.84 -4.33
CA ALA A 607 -20.79 -14.72 -3.53
C ALA A 607 -21.14 -13.52 -4.40
N ARG A 608 -22.01 -12.64 -3.88
CA ARG A 608 -22.35 -11.35 -4.47
C ARG A 608 -22.13 -10.23 -3.47
N VAL A 609 -21.43 -9.19 -3.93
CA VAL A 609 -21.21 -8.00 -3.15
C VAL A 609 -21.66 -6.79 -3.95
N PHE A 610 -22.44 -5.92 -3.34
CA PHE A 610 -22.84 -4.64 -3.93
C PHE A 610 -22.95 -3.58 -2.86
N GLY A 611 -22.76 -2.34 -3.27
CA GLY A 611 -22.80 -1.23 -2.33
C GLY A 611 -22.46 0.11 -2.95
N GLY A 612 -22.22 1.08 -2.08
CA GLY A 612 -21.81 2.41 -2.46
C GLY A 612 -20.81 3.02 -1.48
N ASN A 613 -19.92 3.83 -2.04
CA ASN A 613 -18.96 4.65 -1.33
C ASN A 613 -19.30 6.13 -1.53
N LEU A 614 -19.27 6.90 -0.46
CA LEU A 614 -19.36 8.35 -0.48
C LEU A 614 -18.15 8.92 0.23
N GLU A 615 -17.42 9.83 -0.40
CA GLU A 615 -16.27 10.53 0.20
C GLU A 615 -16.40 12.03 -0.04
N GLY A 616 -16.29 12.81 1.03
CA GLY A 616 -16.22 14.26 0.98
C GLY A 616 -14.87 14.77 1.44
N LYS A 617 -14.30 15.72 0.71
CA LYS A 617 -13.10 16.46 1.10
C LYS A 617 -13.42 17.95 1.07
N ILE A 618 -12.99 18.67 2.09
CA ILE A 618 -13.12 20.12 2.17
C ILE A 618 -11.85 20.71 2.75
N ALA A 619 -11.38 21.79 2.16
CA ALA A 619 -10.21 22.51 2.62
C ALA A 619 -10.45 24.03 2.60
N TRP A 620 -9.97 24.72 3.61
CA TRP A 620 -9.93 26.17 3.68
C TRP A 620 -8.48 26.63 3.82
N LYS A 621 -7.90 27.04 2.69
CA LYS A 621 -6.47 27.29 2.59
C LYS A 621 -5.68 26.14 3.24
N ASN A 622 -4.45 26.36 3.65
CA ASN A 622 -3.67 25.38 4.45
C ASN A 622 -4.02 25.39 5.95
N VAL A 623 -5.11 26.10 6.37
CA VAL A 623 -5.49 26.26 7.76
C VAL A 623 -6.39 25.12 8.24
N PHE A 624 -7.37 24.72 7.41
CA PHE A 624 -8.32 23.64 7.76
C PHE A 624 -8.50 22.68 6.61
N GLN A 625 -8.43 21.40 6.90
CA GLN A 625 -8.71 20.32 5.96
C GLN A 625 -9.53 19.24 6.65
N MET A 626 -10.53 18.71 5.98
CA MET A 626 -11.31 17.58 6.46
C MET A 626 -11.61 16.65 5.30
N GLN A 627 -11.49 15.35 5.56
CA GLN A 627 -11.89 14.27 4.67
C GLN A 627 -12.73 13.29 5.47
N ALA A 628 -13.84 12.85 4.90
CA ALA A 628 -14.69 11.81 5.49
C ALA A 628 -15.23 10.88 4.41
N GLY A 629 -15.30 9.60 4.71
CA GLY A 629 -15.82 8.59 3.80
C GLY A 629 -16.70 7.59 4.52
N ILE A 630 -17.76 7.14 3.83
CA ILE A 630 -18.65 6.09 4.29
C ILE A 630 -18.85 5.06 3.19
N THR A 631 -19.02 3.81 3.62
CA THR A 631 -19.33 2.67 2.78
C THR A 631 -20.56 1.98 3.31
N ALA A 632 -21.55 1.79 2.44
CA ALA A 632 -22.71 0.96 2.70
C ALA A 632 -22.74 -0.19 1.69
N GLN A 633 -22.80 -1.43 2.18
CA GLN A 633 -22.66 -2.61 1.33
C GLN A 633 -23.47 -3.80 1.83
N SER A 634 -23.72 -4.75 0.92
CA SER A 634 -24.29 -6.05 1.22
C SER A 634 -23.41 -7.13 0.58
N SER A 635 -22.89 -8.03 1.43
CA SER A 635 -22.01 -9.14 1.02
C SER A 635 -22.69 -10.45 1.41
N LYS A 636 -23.03 -11.27 0.40
CA LYS A 636 -23.80 -12.50 0.63
C LYS A 636 -23.28 -13.63 -0.25
N TYR A 637 -23.20 -14.83 0.32
CA TYR A 637 -23.04 -16.07 -0.43
C TYR A 637 -24.27 -16.30 -1.35
N LYS A 638 -24.08 -16.93 -2.49
CA LYS A 638 -25.16 -17.30 -3.43
C LYS A 638 -26.06 -18.35 -2.81
N GLU A 639 -25.49 -19.27 -2.03
CA GLU A 639 -26.19 -20.28 -1.26
C GLU A 639 -25.88 -20.13 0.23
N ALA A 640 -26.76 -20.58 1.09
CA ALA A 640 -26.52 -20.58 2.52
C ALA A 640 -25.44 -21.60 2.88
N ARG A 641 -24.51 -21.22 3.76
CA ARG A 641 -23.39 -22.06 4.24
C ARG A 641 -23.44 -22.20 5.74
N SER A 642 -23.14 -23.39 6.22
CA SER A 642 -22.77 -23.64 7.59
C SER A 642 -21.26 -23.86 7.66
N TRP A 643 -20.58 -23.25 8.62
CA TRP A 643 -19.15 -23.42 8.86
C TRP A 643 -18.85 -24.46 9.95
N SER A 644 -19.88 -24.89 10.69
CA SER A 644 -19.84 -25.96 11.69
C SER A 644 -21.18 -26.68 11.71
N ASP A 645 -21.19 -27.95 12.13
CA ASP A 645 -22.41 -28.74 12.28
C ASP A 645 -23.35 -28.19 13.37
N ASP A 646 -22.80 -27.40 14.30
CA ASP A 646 -23.54 -26.82 15.43
C ASP A 646 -24.31 -25.51 15.05
N VAL A 647 -24.06 -24.95 13.88
CA VAL A 647 -24.58 -23.62 13.52
C VAL A 647 -25.53 -23.65 12.33
N GLU A 648 -26.52 -22.77 12.33
CA GLU A 648 -27.43 -22.60 11.20
C GLU A 648 -26.72 -22.01 9.99
N ALA A 649 -27.05 -22.52 8.80
CA ALA A 649 -26.53 -22.02 7.56
C ALA A 649 -26.97 -20.57 7.30
N THR A 650 -26.05 -19.72 6.90
CA THR A 650 -26.29 -18.30 6.58
C THR A 650 -25.79 -17.94 5.20
N ARG A 651 -26.44 -16.95 4.59
CA ARG A 651 -25.94 -16.32 3.34
C ARG A 651 -25.08 -15.09 3.62
N GLN A 652 -25.09 -14.55 4.83
CA GLN A 652 -24.30 -13.39 5.16
C GLN A 652 -22.82 -13.78 5.23
N MET A 653 -21.96 -13.00 4.56
CA MET A 653 -20.52 -13.20 4.66
C MET A 653 -20.01 -12.79 6.05
N PHE A 654 -19.14 -13.60 6.61
CA PHE A 654 -18.53 -13.35 7.92
C PHE A 654 -17.54 -12.18 7.84
N ARG A 655 -17.30 -11.56 8.99
CA ARG A 655 -16.32 -10.48 9.18
C ARG A 655 -16.49 -9.32 8.21
N THR A 656 -17.72 -9.06 7.72
CA THR A 656 -18.01 -8.02 6.74
C THR A 656 -19.17 -7.14 7.23
N PRO A 657 -18.91 -5.90 7.67
CA PRO A 657 -19.95 -4.98 8.10
C PRO A 657 -20.75 -4.46 6.90
N ASN A 658 -22.05 -4.26 7.08
CA ASN A 658 -22.87 -3.61 6.07
C ASN A 658 -22.62 -2.09 5.99
N PHE A 659 -22.04 -1.50 7.03
CA PHE A 659 -21.74 -0.06 7.10
C PHE A 659 -20.43 0.19 7.85
N HIS A 660 -19.54 0.96 7.25
CA HIS A 660 -18.31 1.45 7.89
C HIS A 660 -17.90 2.79 7.30
N GLY A 661 -17.00 3.48 7.98
CA GLY A 661 -16.53 4.77 7.49
C GLY A 661 -15.33 5.29 8.27
N TYR A 662 -14.84 6.44 7.83
CA TYR A 662 -13.70 7.11 8.45
C TYR A 662 -13.81 8.63 8.29
N PHE A 663 -13.03 9.34 9.09
CA PHE A 663 -12.76 10.76 8.88
C PHE A 663 -11.34 11.13 9.34
N THR A 664 -10.83 12.21 8.77
CA THR A 664 -9.62 12.91 9.22
C THR A 664 -9.87 14.41 9.14
N ALA A 665 -9.46 15.14 10.16
CA ALA A 665 -9.55 16.59 10.19
C ALA A 665 -8.24 17.17 10.71
N THR A 666 -7.77 18.24 10.07
CA THR A 666 -6.54 18.95 10.41
C THR A 666 -6.87 20.43 10.57
N TYR A 667 -6.40 21.02 11.64
CA TYR A 667 -6.46 22.46 11.87
C TYR A 667 -5.08 23.01 12.22
N ASN A 668 -4.58 23.92 11.41
CA ASN A 668 -3.28 24.57 11.54
C ASN A 668 -3.49 26.04 11.94
N PRO A 669 -3.67 26.35 13.23
CA PRO A 669 -3.85 27.74 13.69
C PRO A 669 -2.61 28.60 13.46
N LEU A 670 -1.45 28.00 13.41
CA LEU A 670 -0.15 28.59 13.11
C LEU A 670 0.56 27.71 12.05
N LYS A 671 1.53 28.27 11.33
CA LYS A 671 2.35 27.50 10.36
C LYS A 671 3.11 26.36 11.06
N GLU A 672 3.45 26.51 12.32
CA GLU A 672 4.23 25.56 13.13
C GLU A 672 3.36 24.59 13.95
N LEU A 673 2.06 24.88 14.16
CA LEU A 673 1.17 24.09 15.03
C LEU A 673 0.12 23.37 14.20
N SER A 674 0.08 22.04 14.30
CA SER A 674 -0.91 21.17 13.68
C SER A 674 -1.72 20.41 14.73
N LEU A 675 -3.03 20.50 14.62
CA LEU A 675 -4.00 19.76 15.43
C LEU A 675 -4.73 18.80 14.50
N ASN A 676 -4.66 17.50 14.79
CA ASN A 676 -5.24 16.47 13.93
C ASN A 676 -6.24 15.63 14.74
N LEU A 677 -7.38 15.34 14.14
CA LEU A 677 -8.39 14.43 14.64
C LEU A 677 -8.68 13.40 13.56
N SER A 678 -8.73 12.14 13.94
CA SER A 678 -9.02 11.03 13.01
C SER A 678 -9.94 10.03 13.68
N GLY A 679 -10.67 9.26 12.86
CA GLY A 679 -11.50 8.20 13.41
C GLY A 679 -12.02 7.26 12.34
N THR A 680 -12.35 6.04 12.79
CA THR A 680 -13.03 5.02 12.00
C THR A 680 -14.26 4.53 12.74
N TYR A 681 -15.28 4.20 11.96
CA TYR A 681 -16.48 3.52 12.43
C TYR A 681 -16.60 2.16 11.77
N THR A 682 -16.80 1.12 12.55
CA THR A 682 -17.11 -0.22 12.08
C THR A 682 -18.47 -0.64 12.62
N GLY A 683 -19.42 -0.92 11.73
CA GLY A 683 -20.73 -1.45 12.07
C GLY A 683 -20.64 -2.88 12.59
N LYS A 684 -21.78 -3.42 13.01
CA LYS A 684 -21.87 -4.82 13.47
C LYS A 684 -21.43 -5.77 12.37
N ILE A 685 -20.69 -6.83 12.76
CA ILE A 685 -20.27 -7.92 11.89
C ILE A 685 -20.74 -9.26 12.44
N LEU A 686 -20.92 -10.23 11.56
CA LEU A 686 -21.16 -11.61 11.91
C LEU A 686 -19.80 -12.32 11.97
N ILE A 687 -19.52 -13.04 13.06
CA ILE A 687 -18.26 -13.76 13.27
C ILE A 687 -18.51 -15.19 13.72
N GLU A 688 -17.54 -16.03 13.46
CA GLU A 688 -17.42 -17.38 13.93
C GLU A 688 -16.79 -17.37 15.32
N HIS A 689 -17.30 -18.20 16.24
CA HIS A 689 -16.72 -18.43 17.55
C HIS A 689 -16.71 -19.94 17.76
N HIS A 690 -15.54 -20.54 17.64
CA HIS A 690 -15.36 -22.00 17.69
C HIS A 690 -15.49 -22.54 19.11
N ALA A 691 -15.98 -23.79 19.19
CA ALA A 691 -15.99 -24.53 20.45
C ALA A 691 -14.56 -24.70 21.00
N GLY A 692 -14.43 -24.59 22.30
CA GLY A 692 -13.19 -24.62 23.06
C GLY A 692 -13.50 -24.14 24.46
N MET A 693 -13.29 -22.86 24.75
CA MET A 693 -13.75 -22.23 25.97
C MET A 693 -15.30 -22.28 26.07
N ILE A 694 -15.99 -22.13 24.97
CA ILE A 694 -17.43 -22.35 24.84
C ILE A 694 -17.73 -23.81 24.47
N GLN A 695 -18.88 -24.35 24.91
CA GLN A 695 -19.22 -25.77 24.73
C GLN A 695 -19.55 -26.16 23.29
N GLN A 696 -20.10 -25.24 22.50
CA GLN A 696 -20.53 -25.44 21.12
C GLN A 696 -20.14 -24.23 20.28
N SER A 697 -19.79 -24.50 19.03
CA SER A 697 -19.54 -23.43 18.07
C SER A 697 -20.78 -22.57 17.83
N ILE A 698 -20.64 -21.28 17.80
CA ILE A 698 -21.75 -20.33 17.59
C ILE A 698 -21.41 -19.27 16.54
N THR A 699 -22.43 -18.76 15.88
CA THR A 699 -22.32 -17.56 15.06
C THR A 699 -22.75 -16.35 15.91
N GLN A 700 -21.86 -15.38 16.07
CA GLN A 700 -22.09 -14.22 16.93
C GLN A 700 -22.10 -12.92 16.14
N GLN A 701 -22.99 -11.99 16.53
CA GLN A 701 -23.00 -10.62 16.02
C GLN A 701 -22.29 -9.68 16.99
N THR A 702 -21.24 -9.00 16.50
CA THR A 702 -20.45 -8.09 17.30
C THR A 702 -21.17 -6.75 17.56
N PRO A 703 -20.77 -5.98 18.59
CA PRO A 703 -21.13 -4.58 18.68
C PRO A 703 -20.52 -3.74 17.55
N SER A 704 -20.91 -2.49 17.41
CA SER A 704 -20.25 -1.51 16.55
C SER A 704 -19.15 -0.77 17.32
N PHE A 705 -18.12 -0.27 16.59
CA PHE A 705 -16.96 0.38 17.15
C PHE A 705 -16.73 1.76 16.58
N TRP A 706 -16.31 2.70 17.46
CA TRP A 706 -15.75 3.98 17.12
C TRP A 706 -14.30 4.03 17.61
N ASP A 707 -13.34 3.99 16.70
CA ASP A 707 -11.92 4.23 17.00
C ASP A 707 -11.59 5.67 16.63
N MET A 708 -11.31 6.51 17.62
CA MET A 708 -10.97 7.91 17.42
C MET A 708 -9.63 8.24 18.04
N GLY A 709 -8.82 9.02 17.32
CA GLY A 709 -7.52 9.48 17.77
C GLY A 709 -7.30 10.97 17.55
N CYS A 710 -6.44 11.55 18.35
CA CYS A 710 -5.98 12.93 18.15
C CYS A 710 -4.46 13.02 18.24
N LYS A 711 -3.90 14.00 17.50
CA LYS A 711 -2.47 14.32 17.47
C LYS A 711 -2.27 15.82 17.49
N VAL A 712 -1.33 16.26 18.31
CA VAL A 712 -0.80 17.62 18.29
C VAL A 712 0.65 17.54 17.87
N ALA A 713 1.07 18.39 16.94
CA ALA A 713 2.45 18.48 16.48
C ALA A 713 2.88 19.93 16.41
N TYR A 714 4.11 20.21 16.85
CA TYR A 714 4.70 21.54 16.81
C TYR A 714 6.11 21.49 16.22
N ASP A 715 6.37 22.34 15.21
CA ASP A 715 7.61 22.43 14.45
C ASP A 715 8.48 23.57 14.97
N PHE A 716 9.65 23.23 15.51
CA PHE A 716 10.67 24.16 15.92
C PHE A 716 11.72 24.31 14.82
N LYS A 717 11.86 25.49 14.25
CA LYS A 717 12.97 25.81 13.35
C LYS A 717 14.24 26.01 14.16
N ILE A 718 15.12 24.99 14.20
CA ILE A 718 16.39 25.06 14.94
C ILE A 718 17.44 25.82 14.14
N TYR A 719 17.45 25.63 12.83
CA TYR A 719 18.36 26.28 11.88
C TYR A 719 17.64 26.47 10.54
N GLN A 720 18.22 27.26 9.61
CA GLN A 720 17.60 27.60 8.30
C GLN A 720 17.08 26.35 7.54
N PHE A 721 17.75 25.21 7.70
CA PHE A 721 17.45 23.97 7.00
C PHE A 721 17.11 22.80 7.94
N CYS A 722 16.93 23.05 9.23
CA CYS A 722 16.70 21.99 10.22
C CYS A 722 15.46 22.30 11.06
N THR A 723 14.49 21.38 11.00
CA THR A 723 13.24 21.44 11.78
C THR A 723 13.18 20.30 12.76
N LEU A 724 12.92 20.60 14.03
CA LEU A 724 12.57 19.63 15.07
C LEU A 724 11.06 19.67 15.29
N GLN A 725 10.38 18.57 15.00
CA GLN A 725 8.98 18.40 15.34
C GLN A 725 8.85 17.61 16.64
N LEU A 726 8.08 18.14 17.58
CA LEU A 726 7.57 17.39 18.74
C LEU A 726 6.11 17.11 18.52
N ASN A 727 5.69 15.87 18.78
CA ASN A 727 4.29 15.49 18.67
C ASN A 727 3.85 14.58 19.80
N ALA A 728 2.58 14.64 20.13
CA ALA A 728 1.92 13.82 21.14
C ALA A 728 0.49 13.54 20.72
N GLY A 729 -0.04 12.42 21.20
CA GLY A 729 -1.43 12.12 20.89
C GLY A 729 -1.96 10.89 21.59
N VAL A 730 -3.21 10.58 21.25
CA VAL A 730 -3.92 9.39 21.71
C VAL A 730 -4.58 8.70 20.50
N GLN A 731 -4.45 7.40 20.42
CA GLN A 731 -5.19 6.53 19.51
C GLN A 731 -6.26 5.79 20.29
N ASN A 732 -7.39 5.51 19.67
CA ASN A 732 -8.58 4.88 20.29
C ASN A 732 -8.94 5.53 21.64
N MET A 733 -9.16 6.86 21.65
CA MET A 733 -9.34 7.65 22.86
C MET A 733 -10.52 7.19 23.72
N PHE A 734 -11.53 6.55 23.13
CA PHE A 734 -12.69 6.02 23.84
C PHE A 734 -12.51 4.58 24.32
N ASN A 735 -11.35 3.98 24.08
CA ASN A 735 -11.06 2.58 24.39
C ASN A 735 -12.13 1.61 23.85
N SER A 736 -12.55 1.85 22.61
CA SER A 736 -13.59 1.13 21.90
C SER A 736 -13.00 -0.09 21.20
N PHE A 737 -12.87 -1.21 21.90
CA PHE A 737 -12.35 -2.47 21.37
C PHE A 737 -13.06 -3.66 22.04
N GLN A 738 -12.81 -4.89 21.57
CA GLN A 738 -13.38 -6.11 22.13
C GLN A 738 -13.09 -6.25 23.63
N LYS A 739 -14.06 -6.78 24.40
CA LYS A 739 -13.93 -6.97 25.85
C LYS A 739 -14.26 -8.38 26.30
N ASP A 740 -14.80 -9.18 25.42
CA ASP A 740 -15.26 -10.56 25.67
C ASP A 740 -14.30 -11.56 25.00
N PHE A 741 -12.99 -11.33 25.14
CA PHE A 741 -11.98 -12.27 24.70
C PHE A 741 -12.12 -13.60 25.42
N ASP A 742 -11.90 -14.68 24.70
CA ASP A 742 -11.71 -15.97 25.31
C ASP A 742 -10.48 -15.98 26.21
N SER A 743 -10.48 -16.81 27.23
CA SER A 743 -9.40 -16.90 28.20
C SER A 743 -8.85 -18.31 28.32
N GLY A 744 -7.56 -18.44 28.70
CA GLY A 744 -6.88 -19.69 28.95
C GLY A 744 -6.50 -20.47 27.68
N ALA A 745 -6.15 -21.74 27.88
CA ALA A 745 -5.59 -22.60 26.85
C ALA A 745 -6.62 -23.13 25.83
N ASP A 746 -7.91 -23.13 26.19
CA ASP A 746 -9.00 -23.58 25.31
C ASP A 746 -9.64 -22.44 24.50
N ARG A 747 -8.98 -21.28 24.48
CA ARG A 747 -9.46 -20.08 23.76
C ARG A 747 -9.52 -20.29 22.23
N ASP A 748 -10.51 -19.72 21.60
CA ASP A 748 -10.52 -19.53 20.13
C ASP A 748 -9.66 -18.32 19.75
N SER A 749 -8.46 -18.56 19.22
CA SER A 749 -7.55 -17.50 18.81
C SER A 749 -8.08 -16.66 17.64
N GLY A 750 -9.02 -17.20 16.88
CA GLY A 750 -9.72 -16.52 15.80
C GLY A 750 -10.86 -15.63 16.29
N TYR A 751 -11.34 -15.77 17.52
CA TYR A 751 -12.39 -14.96 18.10
C TYR A 751 -11.86 -13.57 18.48
N MET A 752 -11.51 -12.79 17.47
CA MET A 752 -11.00 -11.44 17.59
C MET A 752 -11.72 -10.52 16.60
N TYR A 753 -12.11 -9.34 17.04
CA TYR A 753 -12.84 -8.35 16.24
C TYR A 753 -12.69 -6.93 16.80
N GLY A 754 -13.07 -5.92 15.98
CA GLY A 754 -13.02 -4.51 16.35
C GLY A 754 -11.70 -3.84 16.03
N PRO A 755 -11.40 -2.70 16.65
CA PRO A 755 -10.14 -1.98 16.50
C PRO A 755 -8.93 -2.83 16.93
N THR A 756 -7.84 -2.73 16.18
CA THR A 756 -6.62 -3.51 16.41
C THR A 756 -5.94 -3.16 17.73
N LEU A 757 -6.04 -1.90 18.17
CA LEU A 757 -5.38 -1.40 19.38
C LEU A 757 -6.40 -0.91 20.39
N PRO A 758 -6.16 -1.12 21.73
CA PRO A 758 -6.85 -0.42 22.77
C PRO A 758 -6.47 1.06 22.76
N ARG A 759 -6.92 1.84 23.76
CA ARG A 759 -6.46 3.22 23.91
C ARG A 759 -4.95 3.27 24.13
N CYS A 760 -4.24 3.99 23.25
CA CYS A 760 -2.79 4.16 23.31
C CYS A 760 -2.44 5.64 23.41
N PHE A 761 -1.44 5.96 24.27
CA PHE A 761 -0.85 7.29 24.34
C PHE A 761 0.53 7.27 23.71
N TYR A 762 0.89 8.30 22.95
CA TYR A 762 2.19 8.37 22.33
C TYR A 762 2.85 9.73 22.36
N LEU A 763 4.17 9.70 22.34
CA LEU A 763 5.05 10.85 22.20
C LEU A 763 6.00 10.58 21.04
N GLY A 764 6.23 11.58 20.22
CA GLY A 764 7.12 11.46 19.06
C GLY A 764 8.03 12.68 18.90
N VAL A 765 9.20 12.41 18.35
CA VAL A 765 10.17 13.42 17.93
C VAL A 765 10.60 13.13 16.51
N LYS A 766 10.70 14.18 15.68
CA LYS A 766 11.18 14.08 14.29
C LYS A 766 12.14 15.22 14.01
N LEU A 767 13.29 14.89 13.46
CA LEU A 767 14.30 15.84 12.99
C LEU A 767 14.35 15.75 11.46
N GLU A 768 14.19 16.88 10.79
CA GLU A 768 14.20 16.98 9.31
C GLU A 768 15.21 18.01 8.84
N TYR A 769 15.93 17.63 7.74
CA TYR A 769 16.89 18.47 7.01
C TYR A 769 16.54 18.49 5.52
#